data_21217172f2adb543ced0e701ac6eec91
#
_entry.id   21217172f2adb543ced0e701ac6eec91
#
_cell.length_a   1.000
_cell.length_b   1.000
_cell.length_c   1.000
_cell.angle_alpha   90.00
_cell.angle_beta   90.00
_cell.angle_gamma   90.00
#
_symmetry.space_group_name_H-M   'P 1'
#
loop_
_entity.id
_entity.type
_entity.pdbx_description
1 polymer ?
#
loop_
_entity_poly.entity_id
_entity_poly.type
_entity_poly.pdbx_seq_one_letter_code
_entity_poly.pdbx_strand_id
1 'polypeptide(L)'
;MPSERLLQILSQYGAEDDLKDAVMAYWKENDAHRSGFHFSAFDTTMSDPNSITPFGSAKPDGDEDSTMPIPRKVRNEEVWIGPYRYVRRLGSGGMGEVLLVHDPKINRHLAMKIIHERLVGSQSQLVRFIKEAQICAQLQHPNIVPVYDLSRLEDGRVYFTMKEIKGRSLSKAIKALHAAVRDQQWPETGLTFPRMIDIFYQVCQGVAYAHSKGVLHRDIKPENVMLGEFGEVLVVDWGIAKILNQYVPADTEESIQTNDTQSEQVITQAGMVAGTPAYMAPEQARGEIENISFRTDIYALGAILYELLSGKAPYTGSTTDILNQVLLGPPEAITTFSDQPAMDIGLLDFAPVENVGLPIPDELITVCEKAMQRNPKDRFEHVQEMVDAIGEWLDGSTKREQGLSVLSEAHEIEEKLTHLRQDAARLMAEAASELKKIPKWEDESLKGQWWSKESQAALKSIEADRLEAQQEQLLHAALTHKDDLDEARSALASYYRLRHTQAEQHMDSQRAAFYATQLQTHVENLPNGHPKRNDFVSYLNGTGALSVHTVESGVQVYLERYEAHHRRMVPKPFADLGCTPIVAFPLEMGSYRLRLIKPGFHEVIYPIHIARNAHWESRDPDGALRPIVLPKSGAIGNSECFVPAGWFWAGGDQEAAQPLSRRRIWLDDFVMQRHQVTNHEYLQFLNSLVQSGQSDLACRYVPTQRNSQLGSQSSTGYGINSDGQYELSSDLQGEVWQSNWPVVLIDQECALAYASWFQSQSSQKWRLPSELEWEKSARGVDARLYPWGNGFDASYCCMRDSHIGSAKPAEVTDFPIDVSVYGVRGLGGNIRDLTGSKWRDDWDEPEDETVVYRGGSFFFVEQDIRSASRNSDHPNNRHKSIGFRLIRSL
;
A
#
# COMPACT_ATOMS: atom_id res chain seq x y z
N MET A 1 26.88 -34.54 -0.95
CA MET A 1 25.75 -35.24 -0.29
C MET A 1 24.38 -34.66 -0.67
N PRO A 2 24.11 -33.33 -0.75
CA PRO A 2 22.84 -32.85 -1.30
C PRO A 2 22.66 -33.04 -2.80
N SER A 3 23.73 -33.02 -3.59
CA SER A 3 23.71 -33.12 -5.04
C SER A 3 23.30 -34.50 -5.58
N GLU A 4 23.68 -35.60 -4.90
CA GLU A 4 23.33 -36.94 -5.31
C GLU A 4 21.82 -37.26 -5.10
N ARG A 5 21.25 -36.64 -4.06
CA ARG A 5 19.81 -36.79 -3.75
C ARG A 5 18.91 -36.03 -4.74
N LEU A 6 19.39 -34.88 -5.24
CA LEU A 6 18.73 -34.08 -6.24
C LEU A 6 18.75 -34.77 -7.62
N LEU A 7 19.88 -35.35 -8.00
CA LEU A 7 20.00 -36.19 -9.21
C LEU A 7 19.12 -37.41 -9.17
N GLN A 8 18.97 -38.03 -8.00
CA GLN A 8 18.07 -39.17 -7.81
C GLN A 8 16.60 -38.76 -7.99
N ILE A 9 16.20 -37.60 -7.47
CA ILE A 9 14.85 -37.06 -7.63
C ILE A 9 14.58 -36.71 -9.11
N LEU A 10 15.48 -36.00 -9.78
CA LEU A 10 15.33 -35.61 -11.20
C LEU A 10 15.26 -36.85 -12.12
N SER A 11 16.01 -37.91 -11.81
CA SER A 11 15.93 -39.20 -12.54
C SER A 11 14.62 -39.93 -12.31
N GLN A 12 14.03 -39.79 -11.13
CA GLN A 12 12.77 -40.44 -10.74
C GLN A 12 11.56 -39.78 -11.44
N TYR A 13 11.67 -38.52 -11.86
CA TYR A 13 10.64 -37.76 -12.57
C TYR A 13 10.88 -37.61 -14.06
N GLY A 14 11.83 -38.38 -14.66
CA GLY A 14 12.03 -38.47 -16.11
C GLY A 14 12.59 -37.19 -16.74
N ALA A 15 13.36 -36.37 -16.00
CA ALA A 15 13.98 -35.19 -16.54
C ALA A 15 15.03 -35.51 -17.62
N GLU A 16 15.02 -34.76 -18.73
CA GLU A 16 16.00 -34.89 -19.81
C GLU A 16 17.43 -34.63 -19.33
N ASP A 17 18.41 -35.26 -19.94
CA ASP A 17 19.81 -35.21 -19.50
C ASP A 17 20.38 -33.78 -19.57
N ASP A 18 19.96 -32.97 -20.55
CA ASP A 18 20.34 -31.54 -20.66
C ASP A 18 19.89 -30.70 -19.44
N LEU A 19 18.76 -31.03 -18.82
CA LEU A 19 18.27 -30.35 -17.62
C LEU A 19 19.08 -30.74 -16.38
N LYS A 20 19.52 -32.02 -16.30
CA LYS A 20 20.39 -32.51 -15.23
C LYS A 20 21.77 -31.83 -15.30
N ASP A 21 22.31 -31.67 -16.51
CA ASP A 21 23.60 -31.01 -16.73
C ASP A 21 23.53 -29.51 -16.43
N ALA A 22 22.45 -28.81 -16.82
CA ALA A 22 22.21 -27.41 -16.48
C ALA A 22 22.09 -27.18 -14.95
N VAL A 23 21.38 -28.05 -14.24
CA VAL A 23 21.24 -27.97 -12.79
C VAL A 23 22.57 -28.25 -12.10
N MET A 24 23.41 -29.17 -12.61
CA MET A 24 24.73 -29.45 -12.07
C MET A 24 25.72 -28.31 -12.35
N ALA A 25 25.65 -27.66 -13.51
CA ALA A 25 26.45 -26.48 -13.83
C ALA A 25 26.11 -25.30 -12.89
N TYR A 26 24.84 -25.01 -12.71
CA TYR A 26 24.35 -24.00 -11.77
C TYR A 26 24.79 -24.26 -10.32
N TRP A 27 24.77 -25.52 -9.90
CA TRP A 27 25.21 -25.92 -8.55
C TRP A 27 26.73 -25.76 -8.35
N LYS A 28 27.54 -26.10 -9.35
CA LYS A 28 29.00 -25.91 -9.31
C LYS A 28 29.40 -24.43 -9.28
N GLU A 29 28.70 -23.57 -9.97
CA GLU A 29 28.92 -22.12 -9.97
C GLU A 29 28.57 -21.47 -8.61
N ASN A 30 27.51 -21.93 -7.93
CA ASN A 30 27.09 -21.39 -6.65
C ASN A 30 27.81 -21.99 -5.44
N ASP A 31 28.46 -23.16 -5.57
CA ASP A 31 29.28 -23.75 -4.49
C ASP A 31 30.59 -22.98 -4.33
N ALA A 32 31.09 -22.32 -5.38
CA ALA A 32 32.26 -21.48 -5.32
C ALA A 32 32.04 -20.18 -4.48
N HIS A 33 30.79 -19.73 -4.32
CA HIS A 33 30.43 -18.58 -3.50
C HIS A 33 30.09 -18.93 -2.03
N ARG A 34 29.99 -20.21 -1.68
CA ARG A 34 29.71 -20.69 -0.29
C ARG A 34 30.95 -21.10 0.52
N SER A 35 32.11 -21.02 -0.06
CA SER A 35 33.40 -21.39 0.64
C SER A 35 33.93 -20.31 1.61
N GLY A 36 33.11 -19.37 2.05
CA GLY A 36 33.44 -18.28 2.98
C GLY A 36 33.04 -18.49 4.44
N PHE A 37 32.39 -19.59 4.80
CA PHE A 37 32.03 -19.87 6.20
C PHE A 37 32.66 -21.21 6.66
N HIS A 38 33.89 -21.12 7.16
CA HIS A 38 34.54 -22.21 7.88
C HIS A 38 34.11 -22.22 9.34
N PHE A 39 33.41 -23.29 9.74
CA PHE A 39 33.42 -23.78 11.09
C PHE A 39 34.76 -24.46 11.30
N SER A 40 35.69 -23.86 12.05
CA SER A 40 36.87 -24.56 12.54
C SER A 40 36.64 -25.01 13.96
N ALA A 41 36.57 -26.31 14.11
CA ALA A 41 36.77 -26.99 15.38
C ALA A 41 38.22 -26.81 15.83
N PHE A 42 38.37 -26.56 17.12
CA PHE A 42 39.51 -26.80 17.99
C PHE A 42 40.84 -27.21 17.33
N ASP A 43 41.81 -26.32 17.41
CA ASP A 43 43.18 -26.80 17.66
C ASP A 43 43.93 -25.85 18.61
N THR A 44 44.53 -26.48 19.60
CA THR A 44 45.33 -25.93 20.68
C THR A 44 46.76 -25.72 20.21
N THR A 45 47.28 -24.48 20.23
CA THR A 45 48.72 -24.27 20.52
C THR A 45 48.93 -22.90 21.15
N MET A 46 49.65 -22.93 22.24
CA MET A 46 50.19 -21.79 22.99
C MET A 46 51.15 -20.94 22.15
N SER A 47 51.11 -19.63 22.36
CA SER A 47 52.33 -18.82 22.59
C SER A 47 51.97 -17.39 23.02
N ASP A 48 52.39 -17.12 24.15
CA ASP A 48 53.15 -16.04 24.82
C ASP A 48 52.61 -14.60 24.81
N PRO A 49 52.58 -13.99 26.00
CA PRO A 49 52.09 -12.65 26.23
C PRO A 49 53.27 -11.65 26.27
N ASN A 50 53.27 -10.64 25.46
CA ASN A 50 53.91 -9.34 25.78
C ASN A 50 53.81 -8.38 24.59
N SER A 51 52.99 -7.39 24.67
CA SER A 51 53.35 -6.04 24.23
C SER A 51 52.41 -5.00 24.84
N ILE A 52 52.96 -4.24 25.64
CA ILE A 52 52.51 -3.05 26.37
C ILE A 52 52.52 -1.86 25.37
N THR A 53 51.53 -1.00 25.39
CA THR A 53 51.75 0.42 25.71
C THR A 53 50.43 1.19 25.83
N PRO A 54 50.42 2.30 26.58
CA PRO A 54 49.27 2.81 27.28
C PRO A 54 48.81 4.20 26.78
N PHE A 55 47.54 4.54 27.01
CA PHE A 55 47.02 5.93 27.15
C PHE A 55 45.68 5.80 27.87
N GLY A 56 45.32 6.58 28.85
CA GLY A 56 45.59 7.84 29.38
C GLY A 56 44.60 8.08 30.51
N SER A 57 45.03 8.70 31.53
CA SER A 57 44.35 9.00 32.79
C SER A 57 43.23 10.01 32.71
N ALA A 58 42.10 9.75 33.40
CA ALA A 58 41.26 10.78 33.95
C ALA A 58 40.83 10.33 35.37
N LYS A 59 41.11 11.20 36.36
CA LYS A 59 40.72 11.03 37.75
C LYS A 59 39.23 11.34 37.92
N PRO A 60 38.56 10.75 38.91
CA PRO A 60 37.42 11.37 39.56
C PRO A 60 37.78 11.90 40.96
N ASP A 61 37.23 13.05 41.22
CA ASP A 61 37.25 13.69 42.51
C ASP A 61 36.38 12.99 43.56
N GLY A 62 36.80 13.16 44.78
CA GLY A 62 36.46 12.54 45.98
C GLY A 62 35.09 12.72 46.57
N ASP A 63 34.86 11.84 47.52
CA ASP A 63 34.25 12.22 48.78
C ASP A 63 34.72 11.28 49.88
N GLU A 64 35.12 11.89 50.97
CA GLU A 64 35.67 11.31 52.21
C GLU A 64 34.53 10.73 53.07
N ASP A 65 34.65 9.62 53.69
CA ASP A 65 34.84 9.44 55.11
C ASP A 65 34.41 8.02 55.58
N SER A 66 35.30 7.28 56.07
CA SER A 66 35.35 6.61 57.35
C SER A 66 36.47 5.56 57.39
N THR A 67 37.42 5.89 58.19
CA THR A 67 38.61 5.09 58.47
C THR A 67 38.31 3.83 59.30
N MET A 68 38.67 2.72 58.75
CA MET A 68 39.14 1.55 59.51
C MET A 68 40.43 0.98 58.87
N PRO A 69 41.36 0.51 59.59
CA PRO A 69 42.77 0.38 59.16
C PRO A 69 42.96 -0.79 58.20
N ILE A 70 43.59 -0.47 57.08
CA ILE A 70 44.10 -1.48 56.13
C ILE A 70 45.32 -2.16 56.78
N PRO A 71 45.38 -3.49 56.89
CA PRO A 71 46.61 -4.20 57.24
C PRO A 71 47.59 -4.02 56.08
N ARG A 72 48.79 -3.62 56.40
CA ARG A 72 49.98 -3.50 55.55
C ARG A 72 50.20 -4.75 54.73
N LYS A 73 50.63 -4.60 53.47
CA LYS A 73 51.18 -5.60 52.58
C LYS A 73 51.94 -6.70 53.35
N VAL A 74 51.35 -7.88 53.31
CA VAL A 74 52.09 -9.15 53.60
C VAL A 74 51.97 -9.93 52.27
N ARG A 75 53.07 -10.53 51.90
CA ARG A 75 53.32 -11.40 50.73
C ARG A 75 52.18 -12.38 50.50
N ASN A 76 51.88 -12.67 49.26
CA ASN A 76 51.04 -13.73 48.71
C ASN A 76 50.77 -14.94 49.65
N GLU A 77 49.92 -14.76 50.62
CA GLU A 77 49.22 -15.89 51.27
C GLU A 77 47.87 -15.98 50.66
N GLU A 78 47.61 -17.06 49.91
CA GLU A 78 46.28 -17.37 49.38
C GLU A 78 45.31 -17.49 50.57
N VAL A 79 44.29 -16.64 50.59
CA VAL A 79 43.26 -16.70 51.65
C VAL A 79 42.30 -17.82 51.31
N TRP A 80 42.09 -18.77 52.17
CA TRP A 80 41.18 -19.91 52.03
C TRP A 80 39.99 -19.76 52.97
N ILE A 81 38.82 -20.12 52.46
CA ILE A 81 37.53 -20.15 53.16
C ILE A 81 36.99 -21.58 53.02
N GLY A 82 37.21 -22.40 54.04
CA GLY A 82 36.94 -23.83 53.89
C GLY A 82 37.80 -24.43 52.76
N PRO A 83 37.23 -25.22 51.87
CA PRO A 83 37.96 -25.83 50.76
C PRO A 83 38.17 -24.89 49.55
N TYR A 84 37.71 -23.65 49.61
CA TYR A 84 37.71 -22.71 48.50
C TYR A 84 38.70 -21.58 48.65
N ARG A 85 39.39 -21.19 47.58
CA ARG A 85 40.33 -20.06 47.59
C ARG A 85 39.51 -18.74 47.40
N TYR A 86 39.68 -17.78 48.29
CA TYR A 86 39.12 -16.46 48.23
C TYR A 86 39.67 -15.67 47.03
N VAL A 87 38.80 -15.06 46.24
CA VAL A 87 39.21 -14.19 45.11
C VAL A 87 38.92 -12.72 45.45
N ARG A 88 37.64 -12.37 45.65
CA ARG A 88 37.20 -11.01 46.02
C ARG A 88 35.81 -11.04 46.64
N ARG A 89 35.42 -9.94 47.26
CA ARG A 89 34.04 -9.76 47.72
C ARG A 89 33.16 -9.32 46.58
N LEU A 90 31.97 -9.89 46.46
CA LEU A 90 30.93 -9.53 45.48
C LEU A 90 29.89 -8.59 46.06
N GLY A 91 29.50 -8.78 47.33
CA GLY A 91 28.50 -7.95 48.00
C GLY A 91 28.39 -8.26 49.48
N SER A 92 27.60 -7.45 50.21
CA SER A 92 27.23 -7.67 51.57
C SER A 92 25.78 -7.31 51.81
N GLY A 93 25.05 -8.15 52.54
CA GLY A 93 23.64 -7.94 52.91
C GLY A 93 23.44 -8.05 54.42
N GLY A 94 22.19 -7.95 54.86
CA GLY A 94 21.86 -7.99 56.29
C GLY A 94 22.23 -9.27 57.01
N MET A 95 22.17 -10.41 56.31
CA MET A 95 22.42 -11.76 56.86
C MET A 95 23.86 -12.27 56.68
N GLY A 96 24.59 -11.76 55.65
CA GLY A 96 25.90 -12.29 55.30
C GLY A 96 26.58 -11.55 54.18
N GLU A 97 27.74 -12.05 53.79
CA GLU A 97 28.55 -11.56 52.67
C GLU A 97 28.50 -12.54 51.53
N VAL A 98 28.59 -12.01 50.31
CA VAL A 98 28.74 -12.81 49.08
C VAL A 98 30.17 -12.61 48.56
N LEU A 99 30.91 -13.70 48.46
CA LEU A 99 32.31 -13.74 48.07
C LEU A 99 32.46 -14.50 46.77
N LEU A 100 33.37 -14.03 45.90
CA LEU A 100 33.86 -14.83 44.79
C LEU A 100 34.97 -15.75 45.33
N VAL A 101 34.77 -17.05 45.12
CA VAL A 101 35.72 -18.07 45.49
C VAL A 101 36.07 -18.96 44.30
N HIS A 102 37.25 -19.53 44.30
CA HIS A 102 37.70 -20.49 43.31
C HIS A 102 37.70 -21.88 43.95
N ASP A 103 37.00 -22.80 43.27
CA ASP A 103 37.02 -24.23 43.61
C ASP A 103 38.20 -24.92 42.89
N PRO A 104 39.28 -25.26 43.62
CA PRO A 104 40.48 -25.87 43.01
C PRO A 104 40.25 -27.30 42.55
N LYS A 105 39.24 -28.01 43.07
CA LYS A 105 38.97 -29.41 42.70
C LYS A 105 38.47 -29.57 41.29
N ILE A 106 37.65 -28.63 40.84
CA ILE A 106 37.03 -28.65 39.49
C ILE A 106 37.33 -27.37 38.67
N ASN A 107 38.29 -26.57 39.18
CA ASN A 107 38.84 -25.38 38.51
C ASN A 107 37.78 -24.39 38.00
N ARG A 108 36.86 -24.00 38.90
CA ARG A 108 35.79 -23.01 38.54
C ARG A 108 35.64 -21.96 39.64
N HIS A 109 35.08 -20.80 39.24
CA HIS A 109 34.64 -19.78 40.15
C HIS A 109 33.20 -20.03 40.61
N LEU A 110 32.93 -19.70 41.88
CA LEU A 110 31.66 -19.81 42.56
C LEU A 110 31.37 -18.54 43.36
N ALA A 111 30.11 -18.19 43.50
CA ALA A 111 29.65 -17.25 44.49
C ALA A 111 29.40 -18.01 45.82
N MET A 112 30.02 -17.57 46.90
CA MET A 112 29.81 -18.12 48.22
C MET A 112 29.09 -17.08 49.09
N LYS A 113 27.89 -17.40 49.57
CA LYS A 113 27.20 -16.60 50.61
C LYS A 113 27.60 -17.17 51.95
N ILE A 114 28.14 -16.32 52.85
CA ILE A 114 28.59 -16.71 54.21
C ILE A 114 27.89 -15.83 55.25
N ILE A 115 27.35 -16.43 56.28
CA ILE A 115 26.67 -15.70 57.37
C ILE A 115 27.64 -14.79 58.10
N HIS A 116 27.19 -13.59 58.51
CA HIS A 116 28.01 -12.69 59.33
C HIS A 116 28.32 -13.31 60.65
N GLU A 117 29.56 -13.12 61.12
CA GLU A 117 30.06 -13.64 62.44
C GLU A 117 29.14 -13.20 63.58
N ARG A 118 28.65 -11.97 63.58
CA ARG A 118 27.72 -11.41 64.59
C ARG A 118 26.40 -12.14 64.73
N LEU A 119 26.02 -12.91 63.67
CA LEU A 119 24.72 -13.63 63.58
C LEU A 119 24.87 -15.13 63.91
N VAL A 120 26.08 -15.66 64.09
CA VAL A 120 26.29 -17.08 64.36
C VAL A 120 25.61 -17.51 65.68
N GLY A 121 25.47 -16.63 66.68
CA GLY A 121 24.75 -16.86 67.93
C GLY A 121 23.22 -16.75 67.83
N SER A 122 22.67 -16.28 66.73
CA SER A 122 21.25 -16.13 66.56
C SER A 122 20.62 -17.35 65.84
N GLN A 123 20.03 -18.23 66.65
CA GLN A 123 19.39 -19.45 66.13
C GLN A 123 18.39 -19.16 65.01
N SER A 124 17.60 -18.10 65.15
CA SER A 124 16.58 -17.74 64.16
C SER A 124 17.16 -17.28 62.80
N GLN A 125 18.29 -16.57 62.86
CA GLN A 125 18.95 -16.13 61.60
C GLN A 125 19.70 -17.29 60.92
N LEU A 126 20.27 -18.18 61.72
CA LEU A 126 20.96 -19.38 61.21
C LEU A 126 19.97 -20.33 60.50
N VAL A 127 18.78 -20.55 61.08
CA VAL A 127 17.72 -21.37 60.47
C VAL A 127 17.26 -20.74 59.17
N ARG A 128 17.04 -19.43 59.12
CA ARG A 128 16.69 -18.72 57.87
C ARG A 128 17.74 -18.90 56.78
N PHE A 129 19.03 -18.77 57.14
CA PHE A 129 20.14 -18.90 56.20
C PHE A 129 20.24 -20.33 55.60
N ILE A 130 20.09 -21.36 56.47
CA ILE A 130 20.06 -22.76 56.05
C ILE A 130 18.85 -23.06 55.19
N LYS A 131 17.66 -22.54 55.55
CA LYS A 131 16.39 -22.74 54.82
C LYS A 131 16.47 -22.12 53.43
N GLU A 132 17.06 -20.93 53.27
CA GLU A 132 17.34 -20.32 51.96
C GLU A 132 18.13 -21.26 51.04
N ALA A 133 19.24 -21.77 51.53
CA ALA A 133 20.09 -22.69 50.74
C ALA A 133 19.35 -23.98 50.38
N GLN A 134 18.59 -24.57 51.32
CA GLN A 134 17.83 -25.80 51.10
C GLN A 134 16.70 -25.63 50.06
N ILE A 135 16.00 -24.49 50.11
CA ILE A 135 14.94 -24.15 49.14
C ILE A 135 15.56 -23.98 47.74
N CYS A 136 16.59 -23.13 47.61
CA CYS A 136 17.25 -22.91 46.33
C CYS A 136 17.83 -24.21 45.71
N ALA A 137 18.42 -25.10 46.54
CA ALA A 137 18.99 -26.35 46.10
C ALA A 137 17.95 -27.34 45.50
N GLN A 138 16.69 -27.24 45.95
CA GLN A 138 15.57 -28.09 45.48
C GLN A 138 14.82 -27.49 44.32
N LEU A 139 14.95 -26.17 44.11
CA LEU A 139 14.32 -25.49 42.97
C LEU A 139 15.21 -25.59 41.73
N GLN A 140 14.98 -26.58 40.89
CA GLN A 140 15.76 -26.83 39.67
C GLN A 140 15.07 -26.21 38.46
N HIS A 141 15.36 -24.93 38.16
CA HIS A 141 14.81 -24.21 37.02
C HIS A 141 15.88 -23.28 36.38
N PRO A 142 15.92 -23.11 35.06
CA PRO A 142 16.93 -22.29 34.41
C PRO A 142 16.92 -20.82 34.87
N ASN A 143 15.80 -20.32 35.37
CA ASN A 143 15.69 -18.95 35.88
C ASN A 143 15.80 -18.84 37.43
N ILE A 144 16.25 -19.88 38.11
CA ILE A 144 16.53 -19.85 39.56
C ILE A 144 18.01 -20.17 39.79
N VAL A 145 18.67 -19.42 40.68
CA VAL A 145 20.09 -19.61 40.94
C VAL A 145 20.36 -21.01 41.53
N PRO A 146 21.23 -21.86 40.94
CA PRO A 146 21.54 -23.16 41.49
C PRO A 146 22.49 -23.05 42.66
N VAL A 147 22.16 -23.72 43.78
CA VAL A 147 23.03 -23.91 44.94
C VAL A 147 23.75 -25.25 44.81
N TYR A 148 25.08 -25.25 45.04
CA TYR A 148 25.90 -26.43 44.82
C TYR A 148 26.34 -27.13 46.12
N ASP A 149 26.59 -26.37 47.22
CA ASP A 149 27.04 -26.94 48.48
C ASP A 149 26.56 -26.08 49.65
N LEU A 150 26.26 -26.68 50.77
CA LEU A 150 25.92 -26.06 52.04
C LEU A 150 26.78 -26.68 53.14
N SER A 151 27.61 -25.86 53.78
CA SER A 151 28.54 -26.40 54.80
C SER A 151 28.85 -25.38 55.93
N ARG A 152 29.64 -25.78 56.92
CA ARG A 152 29.99 -24.95 58.03
C ARG A 152 31.53 -24.87 58.18
N LEU A 153 32.03 -23.67 58.47
CA LEU A 153 33.46 -23.44 58.76
C LEU A 153 33.80 -23.83 60.20
N GLU A 154 35.11 -23.97 60.49
CA GLU A 154 35.64 -24.28 61.85
C GLU A 154 35.24 -23.23 62.86
N ASP A 155 35.08 -21.96 62.48
CA ASP A 155 34.66 -20.87 63.36
C ASP A 155 33.12 -20.83 63.60
N GLY A 156 32.39 -21.82 63.07
CA GLY A 156 30.95 -21.98 63.25
C GLY A 156 30.10 -21.26 62.27
N ARG A 157 30.66 -20.41 61.38
CA ARG A 157 29.89 -19.75 60.29
C ARG A 157 29.42 -20.78 59.31
N VAL A 158 28.17 -20.63 58.88
CA VAL A 158 27.57 -21.42 57.76
C VAL A 158 27.73 -20.67 56.46
N TYR A 159 28.03 -21.39 55.42
CA TYR A 159 28.09 -20.89 54.05
C TYR A 159 27.40 -21.84 53.08
N PHE A 160 26.97 -21.30 51.95
CA PHE A 160 26.62 -22.11 50.79
C PHE A 160 27.25 -21.53 49.52
N THR A 161 27.49 -22.41 48.54
CA THR A 161 28.03 -22.01 47.24
C THR A 161 26.96 -22.10 46.15
N MET A 162 27.00 -21.13 45.23
CA MET A 162 26.06 -21.01 44.12
C MET A 162 26.79 -20.57 42.84
N LYS A 163 26.10 -20.58 41.72
CA LYS A 163 26.62 -20.10 40.44
C LYS A 163 27.13 -18.66 40.57
N GLU A 164 28.37 -18.40 40.09
CA GLU A 164 28.81 -17.04 39.81
C GLU A 164 27.98 -16.44 38.68
N ILE A 165 27.37 -15.30 38.91
CA ILE A 165 26.61 -14.55 37.87
C ILE A 165 27.44 -13.34 37.49
N LYS A 166 28.01 -13.36 36.25
CA LYS A 166 28.72 -12.22 35.68
C LYS A 166 27.69 -11.37 34.92
N GLY A 167 27.42 -10.15 35.42
CA GLY A 167 26.42 -9.30 34.81
C GLY A 167 25.91 -8.21 35.73
N ARG A 168 24.64 -7.85 35.56
CA ARG A 168 23.99 -6.75 36.31
C ARG A 168 22.60 -7.16 36.80
N SER A 169 22.08 -6.43 37.79
CA SER A 169 20.69 -6.62 38.26
C SER A 169 19.69 -6.03 37.24
N LEU A 170 18.44 -6.54 37.24
CA LEU A 170 17.34 -6.02 36.48
C LEU A 170 17.08 -4.54 36.75
N SER A 171 17.23 -4.09 38.01
CA SER A 171 17.12 -2.67 38.39
C SER A 171 18.10 -1.79 37.61
N LYS A 172 19.37 -2.23 37.44
CA LYS A 172 20.32 -1.49 36.59
C LYS A 172 19.97 -1.53 35.12
N ALA A 173 19.39 -2.61 34.63
CA ALA A 173 18.97 -2.75 33.24
C ALA A 173 17.77 -1.86 32.92
N ILE A 174 16.77 -1.79 33.83
CA ILE A 174 15.59 -0.90 33.66
C ILE A 174 16.07 0.58 33.62
N LYS A 175 16.92 0.99 34.55
CA LYS A 175 17.46 2.36 34.55
C LYS A 175 18.25 2.68 33.27
N ALA A 176 19.03 1.74 32.76
CA ALA A 176 19.77 1.92 31.52
C ALA A 176 18.85 2.04 30.30
N LEU A 177 17.77 1.24 30.21
CA LEU A 177 16.79 1.33 29.15
C LEU A 177 16.14 2.71 29.13
N HIS A 178 15.58 3.16 30.25
CA HIS A 178 14.89 4.45 30.32
C HIS A 178 15.83 5.65 30.18
N ALA A 179 17.10 5.53 30.57
CA ALA A 179 18.11 6.55 30.29
C ALA A 179 18.38 6.64 28.78
N ALA A 180 18.57 5.50 28.11
CA ALA A 180 18.81 5.46 26.67
C ALA A 180 17.64 6.04 25.85
N VAL A 181 16.40 5.75 26.27
CA VAL A 181 15.20 6.32 25.64
C VAL A 181 15.16 7.85 25.81
N ARG A 182 15.41 8.35 27.03
CA ARG A 182 15.43 9.79 27.30
C ARG A 182 16.52 10.53 26.53
N ASP A 183 17.72 9.91 26.43
CA ASP A 183 18.89 10.50 25.79
C ASP A 183 18.91 10.25 24.28
N GLN A 184 17.87 9.60 23.71
CA GLN A 184 17.74 9.20 22.30
C GLN A 184 18.95 8.41 21.76
N GLN A 185 19.65 7.74 22.64
CA GLN A 185 20.81 6.88 22.33
C GLN A 185 20.44 5.43 22.62
N TRP A 186 20.27 4.63 21.57
CA TRP A 186 20.06 3.20 21.74
C TRP A 186 21.32 2.57 22.38
N PRO A 187 21.16 1.80 23.46
CA PRO A 187 22.32 1.24 24.14
C PRO A 187 23.03 0.22 23.21
N GLU A 188 24.34 0.33 23.10
CA GLU A 188 25.19 -0.67 22.42
C GLU A 188 25.04 -2.09 22.97
N THR A 189 24.32 -2.23 24.07
CA THR A 189 24.13 -3.47 24.85
C THR A 189 23.00 -4.35 24.36
N GLY A 190 22.27 -4.00 23.29
CA GLY A 190 21.17 -4.81 22.71
C GLY A 190 19.94 -4.96 23.61
N LEU A 191 19.76 -4.14 24.66
CA LEU A 191 18.58 -4.15 25.54
C LEU A 191 17.47 -3.32 24.92
N THR A 192 16.66 -3.94 24.08
CA THR A 192 15.43 -3.36 23.56
C THR A 192 14.26 -3.56 24.52
N PHE A 193 13.19 -2.79 24.35
CA PHE A 193 11.97 -2.96 25.16
C PHE A 193 11.39 -4.39 25.07
N PRO A 194 11.22 -5.01 23.89
CA PRO A 194 10.77 -6.40 23.82
C PRO A 194 11.71 -7.37 24.54
N ARG A 195 13.02 -7.15 24.48
CA ARG A 195 13.98 -7.97 25.20
C ARG A 195 13.85 -7.83 26.72
N MET A 196 13.52 -6.64 27.20
CA MET A 196 13.28 -6.44 28.64
C MET A 196 11.99 -7.11 29.10
N ILE A 197 10.95 -7.13 28.26
CA ILE A 197 9.73 -7.91 28.53
C ILE A 197 10.02 -9.42 28.51
N ASP A 198 10.83 -9.90 27.57
CA ASP A 198 11.27 -11.31 27.55
C ASP A 198 12.05 -11.69 28.83
N ILE A 199 12.92 -10.82 29.30
CA ILE A 199 13.60 -11.01 30.60
C ILE A 199 12.59 -11.11 31.74
N PHE A 200 11.61 -10.22 31.78
CA PHE A 200 10.54 -10.24 32.77
C PHE A 200 9.66 -11.49 32.66
N TYR A 201 9.36 -11.95 31.45
CA TYR A 201 8.69 -13.21 31.18
C TYR A 201 9.44 -14.40 31.82
N GLN A 202 10.76 -14.47 31.63
CA GLN A 202 11.61 -15.50 32.25
C GLN A 202 11.62 -15.44 33.78
N VAL A 203 11.56 -14.25 34.38
CA VAL A 203 11.37 -14.09 35.84
C VAL A 203 10.02 -14.69 36.27
N CYS A 204 8.93 -14.39 35.54
CA CYS A 204 7.63 -14.95 35.85
C CYS A 204 7.63 -16.47 35.73
N GLN A 205 8.30 -17.07 34.74
CA GLN A 205 8.46 -18.52 34.62
C GLN A 205 9.17 -19.13 35.82
N GLY A 206 10.26 -18.52 36.28
CA GLY A 206 10.99 -18.97 37.48
C GLY A 206 10.12 -18.94 38.74
N VAL A 207 9.31 -17.88 38.91
CA VAL A 207 8.39 -17.75 40.04
C VAL A 207 7.20 -18.72 39.91
N ALA A 208 6.63 -18.90 38.69
CA ALA A 208 5.57 -19.87 38.45
C ALA A 208 6.01 -21.30 38.81
N TYR A 209 7.24 -21.68 38.43
CA TYR A 209 7.83 -22.96 38.81
C TYR A 209 7.97 -23.10 40.34
N ALA A 210 8.49 -22.07 41.04
CA ALA A 210 8.59 -22.10 42.50
C ALA A 210 7.21 -22.26 43.17
N HIS A 211 6.21 -21.57 42.67
CA HIS A 211 4.81 -21.66 43.10
C HIS A 211 4.23 -23.07 42.92
N SER A 212 4.54 -23.71 41.75
CA SER A 212 4.11 -25.09 41.50
C SER A 212 4.72 -26.11 42.50
N LYS A 213 5.86 -25.77 43.12
CA LYS A 213 6.49 -26.52 44.18
C LYS A 213 6.08 -26.05 45.60
N GLY A 214 5.09 -25.17 45.70
CA GLY A 214 4.57 -24.65 46.96
C GLY A 214 5.42 -23.57 47.64
N VAL A 215 6.36 -22.95 46.95
CA VAL A 215 7.31 -21.98 47.52
C VAL A 215 6.94 -20.57 47.12
N LEU A 216 6.79 -19.69 48.11
CA LEU A 216 6.65 -18.22 47.94
C LEU A 216 7.98 -17.55 48.18
N HIS A 217 8.30 -16.54 47.37
CA HIS A 217 9.53 -15.77 47.48
C HIS A 217 9.44 -14.65 48.53
N ARG A 218 8.37 -13.85 48.50
CA ARG A 218 8.02 -12.74 49.42
C ARG A 218 8.89 -11.47 49.37
N ASP A 219 10.03 -11.48 48.62
CA ASP A 219 10.88 -10.30 48.39
C ASP A 219 11.28 -10.23 46.93
N ILE A 220 10.32 -10.37 46.03
CA ILE A 220 10.53 -10.21 44.57
C ILE A 220 10.70 -8.72 44.29
N LYS A 221 11.85 -8.35 43.70
CA LYS A 221 12.22 -6.99 43.33
C LYS A 221 13.29 -7.00 42.24
N PRO A 222 13.49 -5.91 41.47
CA PRO A 222 14.47 -5.87 40.40
C PRO A 222 15.92 -6.11 40.83
N GLU A 223 16.28 -5.84 42.10
CA GLU A 223 17.60 -6.12 42.67
C GLU A 223 17.86 -7.62 42.82
N ASN A 224 16.81 -8.41 43.08
CA ASN A 224 16.89 -9.87 43.26
C ASN A 224 16.75 -10.64 41.96
N VAL A 225 16.84 -9.96 40.80
CA VAL A 225 16.92 -10.57 39.47
C VAL A 225 18.26 -10.20 38.84
N MET A 226 19.03 -11.20 38.51
CA MET A 226 20.38 -11.05 37.93
C MET A 226 20.37 -11.45 36.45
N LEU A 227 20.93 -10.58 35.62
CA LEU A 227 21.10 -10.78 34.17
C LEU A 227 22.56 -11.10 33.90
N GLY A 228 22.83 -12.30 33.39
CA GLY A 228 24.16 -12.75 33.01
C GLY A 228 24.61 -12.18 31.65
N GLU A 229 25.94 -12.23 31.42
CA GLU A 229 26.57 -11.74 30.18
C GLU A 229 26.13 -12.53 28.93
N PHE A 230 25.72 -13.77 29.13
CA PHE A 230 25.26 -14.67 28.04
C PHE A 230 23.72 -14.76 27.94
N GLY A 231 23.00 -13.82 28.57
CA GLY A 231 21.54 -13.73 28.48
C GLY A 231 20.81 -14.56 29.54
N GLU A 232 21.48 -15.11 30.54
CA GLU A 232 20.80 -15.79 31.64
C GLU A 232 20.00 -14.79 32.49
N VAL A 233 18.84 -15.22 32.94
CA VAL A 233 17.97 -14.48 33.86
C VAL A 233 17.75 -15.33 35.08
N LEU A 234 18.24 -14.89 36.24
CA LEU A 234 18.24 -15.69 37.45
C LEU A 234 17.62 -14.94 38.63
N VAL A 235 16.60 -15.52 39.25
CA VAL A 235 15.99 -15.05 40.49
C VAL A 235 16.85 -15.53 41.65
N VAL A 236 17.27 -14.61 42.51
CA VAL A 236 18.17 -14.83 43.65
C VAL A 236 17.53 -14.38 44.98
N ASP A 237 18.13 -14.75 46.10
CA ASP A 237 17.81 -14.30 47.48
C ASP A 237 16.41 -14.79 47.96
N TRP A 238 16.30 -16.08 48.19
CA TRP A 238 15.11 -16.76 48.75
C TRP A 238 15.07 -16.72 50.29
N GLY A 239 15.75 -15.77 50.94
CA GLY A 239 16.01 -15.73 52.38
C GLY A 239 14.78 -15.54 53.28
N ILE A 240 13.65 -15.13 52.73
CA ILE A 240 12.35 -15.01 53.44
C ILE A 240 11.24 -15.88 52.83
N ALA A 241 11.64 -16.84 51.98
CA ALA A 241 10.68 -17.72 51.29
C ALA A 241 9.89 -18.58 52.31
N LYS A 242 8.62 -18.84 51.97
CA LYS A 242 7.68 -19.66 52.78
C LYS A 242 7.20 -20.84 51.94
N ILE A 243 7.18 -22.04 52.57
CA ILE A 243 6.60 -23.24 51.99
C ILE A 243 5.15 -23.35 52.43
N LEU A 244 4.22 -23.49 51.49
CA LEU A 244 2.77 -23.66 51.76
C LEU A 244 2.38 -25.14 51.55
N ASN A 245 2.42 -25.94 52.62
CA ASN A 245 2.20 -27.40 52.59
C ASN A 245 0.80 -27.81 52.11
N GLN A 246 -0.14 -26.88 51.95
CA GLN A 246 -1.56 -27.18 51.60
C GLN A 246 -1.83 -27.25 50.09
N TYR A 247 -0.86 -26.95 49.25
CA TYR A 247 -1.06 -26.79 47.81
C TYR A 247 -0.39 -27.86 46.91
N VAL A 248 0.28 -28.84 47.48
CA VAL A 248 0.91 -29.90 46.68
C VAL A 248 -0.10 -31.02 46.46
N PRO A 249 -0.49 -31.37 45.19
CA PRO A 249 -1.34 -32.54 44.94
C PRO A 249 -0.71 -33.79 45.56
N ALA A 250 -1.53 -34.66 46.19
CA ALA A 250 -1.09 -35.82 46.94
C ALA A 250 -0.34 -36.90 46.15
N ASP A 251 -0.28 -36.75 44.83
CA ASP A 251 0.31 -37.70 43.88
C ASP A 251 1.73 -37.33 43.39
N THR A 252 2.32 -36.20 43.85
CA THR A 252 3.69 -35.84 43.48
C THR A 252 4.67 -36.12 44.63
N GLU A 253 5.55 -37.13 44.46
CA GLU A 253 6.64 -37.49 45.39
C GLU A 253 7.71 -36.38 45.58
N GLU A 254 7.53 -35.19 45.00
CA GLU A 254 8.53 -34.10 44.96
C GLU A 254 8.10 -32.85 45.75
N SER A 255 7.63 -32.98 46.98
CA SER A 255 7.45 -31.82 47.88
C SER A 255 8.79 -31.34 48.44
N ILE A 256 9.02 -30.01 48.42
CA ILE A 256 10.26 -29.42 49.03
C ILE A 256 10.22 -29.63 50.52
N GLN A 257 11.27 -30.33 51.05
CA GLN A 257 11.41 -30.65 52.47
C GLN A 257 12.52 -29.80 53.12
N THR A 258 12.26 -29.25 54.29
CA THR A 258 13.27 -28.61 55.13
C THR A 258 13.29 -29.28 56.51
N ASN A 259 14.49 -29.37 57.11
CA ASN A 259 14.74 -30.15 58.35
C ASN A 259 14.00 -29.67 59.60
N ASP A 260 13.14 -28.63 59.49
CA ASP A 260 12.44 -28.04 60.64
C ASP A 260 10.97 -27.69 60.36
N THR A 261 10.06 -28.63 60.56
CA THR A 261 8.61 -28.42 60.42
C THR A 261 7.94 -27.89 61.72
N GLN A 262 8.61 -27.76 62.80
CA GLN A 262 8.03 -27.38 64.13
C GLN A 262 8.29 -25.92 64.58
N SER A 263 9.06 -25.12 63.87
CA SER A 263 9.50 -23.78 64.35
C SER A 263 8.83 -22.59 63.63
N GLU A 264 7.82 -22.82 62.78
CA GLU A 264 7.16 -21.69 62.01
C GLU A 264 6.42 -20.69 62.92
N GLN A 265 6.01 -21.06 64.12
CA GLN A 265 5.26 -20.16 64.99
C GLN A 265 6.16 -19.17 65.81
N VAL A 266 7.45 -19.35 65.84
CA VAL A 266 8.36 -18.52 66.68
C VAL A 266 9.01 -17.38 65.86
N ILE A 267 9.00 -17.41 64.55
CA ILE A 267 9.84 -16.53 63.71
C ILE A 267 9.15 -15.25 63.22
N THR A 268 7.85 -15.15 63.31
CA THR A 268 7.13 -13.89 63.02
C THR A 268 6.54 -13.30 64.29
N GLN A 269 7.35 -12.52 65.02
CA GLN A 269 6.78 -11.60 66.00
C GLN A 269 5.83 -10.64 65.27
N ALA A 270 4.58 -10.60 65.73
CA ALA A 270 3.59 -9.67 65.22
C ALA A 270 4.14 -8.23 65.19
N GLY A 271 4.24 -7.63 64.00
CA GLY A 271 4.66 -6.25 63.80
C GLY A 271 5.98 -6.02 63.00
N MET A 272 6.73 -7.05 62.59
CA MET A 272 7.87 -6.85 61.67
C MET A 272 7.46 -7.02 60.22
N VAL A 273 7.40 -5.94 59.45
CA VAL A 273 7.18 -5.91 58.00
C VAL A 273 8.49 -6.40 57.32
N ALA A 274 8.42 -7.55 56.67
CA ALA A 274 9.55 -8.14 55.95
C ALA A 274 9.40 -7.96 54.45
N GLY A 275 10.44 -7.41 53.76
CA GLY A 275 10.52 -7.15 52.34
C GLY A 275 10.89 -5.72 52.02
N THR A 276 11.05 -5.42 50.72
CA THR A 276 11.39 -4.07 50.23
C THR A 276 10.11 -3.28 50.04
N PRO A 277 9.86 -2.18 50.76
CA PRO A 277 8.52 -1.52 50.80
C PRO A 277 7.93 -1.14 49.45
N ALA A 278 8.74 -0.72 48.50
CA ALA A 278 8.26 -0.23 47.19
C ALA A 278 7.58 -1.31 46.31
N TYR A 279 7.87 -2.59 46.54
CA TYR A 279 7.31 -3.73 45.77
C TYR A 279 6.40 -4.60 46.63
N MET A 280 6.13 -4.18 47.85
CA MET A 280 5.41 -4.97 48.86
C MET A 280 3.91 -4.93 48.58
N ALA A 281 3.27 -6.10 48.71
CA ALA A 281 1.82 -6.18 48.57
C ALA A 281 1.08 -5.54 49.77
N PRO A 282 -0.13 -4.99 49.62
CA PRO A 282 -0.89 -4.34 50.71
C PRO A 282 -1.09 -5.22 51.91
N GLU A 283 -1.37 -6.52 51.77
CA GLU A 283 -1.49 -7.49 52.82
C GLU A 283 -0.17 -7.73 53.61
N GLN A 284 0.97 -7.67 52.92
CA GLN A 284 2.30 -7.70 53.50
C GLN A 284 2.56 -6.43 54.33
N ALA A 285 2.24 -5.27 53.77
CA ALA A 285 2.42 -3.97 54.41
C ALA A 285 1.54 -3.84 55.67
N ARG A 286 0.36 -4.48 55.70
CA ARG A 286 -0.49 -4.55 56.91
C ARG A 286 -0.02 -5.57 57.94
N GLY A 287 0.94 -6.45 57.59
CA GLY A 287 1.39 -7.52 58.49
C GLY A 287 0.37 -8.68 58.64
N GLU A 288 -0.52 -8.85 57.64
CA GLU A 288 -1.57 -9.88 57.63
C GLU A 288 -1.00 -11.24 57.19
N ILE A 289 -0.27 -11.90 58.09
CA ILE A 289 0.50 -13.14 57.80
C ILE A 289 -0.41 -14.26 57.22
N GLU A 290 -1.66 -14.31 57.66
CA GLU A 290 -2.63 -15.32 57.22
C GLU A 290 -3.10 -15.12 55.78
N ASN A 291 -3.05 -13.88 55.25
CA ASN A 291 -3.44 -13.52 53.92
C ASN A 291 -2.29 -13.60 52.87
N ILE A 292 -1.11 -13.90 53.32
CA ILE A 292 0.07 -14.06 52.43
C ILE A 292 -0.08 -15.37 51.63
N SER A 293 -0.18 -15.25 50.33
CA SER A 293 -0.40 -16.33 49.36
C SER A 293 0.42 -16.11 48.10
N PHE A 294 0.33 -17.00 47.11
CA PHE A 294 0.96 -16.84 45.79
C PHE A 294 0.60 -15.51 45.12
N ARG A 295 -0.56 -14.96 45.41
CA ARG A 295 -1.03 -13.63 44.92
C ARG A 295 -0.22 -12.46 45.49
N THR A 296 0.52 -12.67 46.54
CA THR A 296 1.47 -11.69 47.13
C THR A 296 2.69 -11.50 46.22
N ASP A 297 3.25 -12.60 45.70
CA ASP A 297 4.36 -12.55 44.73
C ASP A 297 3.89 -12.00 43.36
N ILE A 298 2.62 -12.27 42.97
CA ILE A 298 2.01 -11.71 41.73
C ILE A 298 1.97 -10.18 41.82
N TYR A 299 1.62 -9.62 42.98
CA TYR A 299 1.66 -8.17 43.17
C TYR A 299 3.09 -7.61 43.01
N ALA A 300 4.09 -8.28 43.56
CA ALA A 300 5.49 -7.86 43.46
C ALA A 300 5.99 -7.96 41.99
N LEU A 301 5.57 -8.99 41.24
CA LEU A 301 5.84 -9.09 39.82
C LEU A 301 5.16 -7.92 39.05
N GLY A 302 3.90 -7.60 39.39
CA GLY A 302 3.21 -6.42 38.83
C GLY A 302 3.98 -5.13 39.12
N ALA A 303 4.55 -4.98 40.34
CA ALA A 303 5.36 -3.83 40.72
C ALA A 303 6.68 -3.73 39.92
N ILE A 304 7.30 -4.86 39.59
CA ILE A 304 8.47 -4.91 38.67
C ILE A 304 8.03 -4.50 37.26
N LEU A 305 6.91 -5.03 36.77
CA LEU A 305 6.39 -4.66 35.45
C LEU A 305 6.06 -3.17 35.39
N TYR A 306 5.46 -2.62 36.45
CA TYR A 306 5.18 -1.18 36.55
C TYR A 306 6.48 -0.36 36.39
N GLU A 307 7.56 -0.71 37.14
CA GLU A 307 8.85 -0.01 37.02
C GLU A 307 9.46 -0.19 35.64
N LEU A 308 9.34 -1.35 35.02
CA LEU A 308 9.82 -1.61 33.66
C LEU A 308 9.09 -0.76 32.64
N LEU A 309 7.76 -0.62 32.75
CA LEU A 309 6.95 0.18 31.85
C LEU A 309 7.13 1.67 32.05
N SER A 310 7.11 2.14 33.31
CA SER A 310 7.13 3.57 33.66
C SER A 310 8.52 4.18 33.87
N GLY A 311 9.54 3.34 34.11
CA GLY A 311 10.89 3.78 34.50
C GLY A 311 11.02 4.25 35.95
N LYS A 312 9.96 4.11 36.76
CA LYS A 312 9.91 4.54 38.16
C LYS A 312 9.35 3.42 39.04
N ALA A 313 9.87 3.27 40.24
CA ALA A 313 9.24 2.38 41.22
C ALA A 313 7.78 2.84 41.49
N PRO A 314 6.85 1.90 41.75
CA PRO A 314 5.43 2.22 41.96
C PRO A 314 5.19 3.23 43.07
N TYR A 315 6.04 3.16 44.11
CA TYR A 315 5.95 4.05 45.27
C TYR A 315 7.33 4.56 45.63
N THR A 316 7.44 5.85 46.01
CA THR A 316 8.72 6.54 46.28
C THR A 316 8.64 7.40 47.54
N GLY A 317 9.76 7.61 48.20
CA GLY A 317 9.83 8.41 49.44
C GLY A 317 10.57 7.70 50.58
N SER A 318 10.34 8.14 51.81
CA SER A 318 10.86 7.41 52.99
C SER A 318 10.13 6.07 53.19
N THR A 319 10.72 5.14 53.91
CA THR A 319 10.08 3.84 54.21
C THR A 319 8.66 3.98 54.74
N THR A 320 8.41 4.95 55.59
CA THR A 320 7.09 5.22 56.17
C THR A 320 6.14 5.76 55.12
N ASP A 321 6.59 6.69 54.24
CA ASP A 321 5.78 7.26 53.16
C ASP A 321 5.40 6.19 52.16
N ILE A 322 6.32 5.33 51.73
CA ILE A 322 6.06 4.21 50.83
C ILE A 322 5.03 3.26 51.42
N LEU A 323 5.18 2.85 52.70
CA LEU A 323 4.20 1.96 53.35
C LEU A 323 2.79 2.60 53.42
N ASN A 324 2.71 3.90 53.68
CA ASN A 324 1.44 4.63 53.64
C ASN A 324 0.87 4.67 52.24
N GLN A 325 1.65 4.91 51.20
CA GLN A 325 1.19 4.91 49.79
C GLN A 325 0.67 3.54 49.38
N VAL A 326 1.37 2.44 49.70
CA VAL A 326 0.90 1.07 49.45
C VAL A 326 -0.42 0.79 50.12
N LEU A 327 -0.62 1.32 51.34
CA LEU A 327 -1.87 1.14 52.10
C LEU A 327 -3.02 2.04 51.60
N LEU A 328 -2.73 3.22 51.10
CA LEU A 328 -3.74 4.23 50.72
C LEU A 328 -4.32 4.07 49.32
N GLY A 329 -3.54 3.68 48.33
CA GLY A 329 -4.07 3.61 46.96
C GLY A 329 -3.21 2.87 45.96
N PRO A 330 -3.69 2.70 44.73
CA PRO A 330 -2.85 2.21 43.63
C PRO A 330 -1.75 3.24 43.34
N PRO A 331 -0.68 2.82 42.65
CA PRO A 331 0.32 3.77 42.13
C PRO A 331 -0.29 4.71 41.08
N GLU A 332 0.46 5.73 40.66
CA GLU A 332 0.07 6.58 39.53
C GLU A 332 -0.23 5.72 38.30
N ALA A 333 -1.30 6.10 37.55
CA ALA A 333 -1.64 5.38 36.31
C ALA A 333 -0.50 5.50 35.29
N ILE A 334 -0.22 4.40 34.59
CA ILE A 334 0.71 4.42 33.49
C ILE A 334 -0.02 5.07 32.31
N THR A 335 0.44 6.24 31.84
CA THR A 335 -0.18 6.95 30.72
C THR A 335 0.33 6.40 29.40
N THR A 336 -0.60 6.06 28.50
CA THR A 336 -0.30 5.65 27.12
C THR A 336 -0.10 6.87 26.22
N PHE A 337 0.52 6.66 25.06
CA PHE A 337 0.73 7.69 24.04
C PHE A 337 -0.60 8.26 23.47
N SER A 338 -1.71 7.52 23.62
CA SER A 338 -3.04 7.92 23.12
C SER A 338 -3.69 9.07 23.88
N ASP A 339 -3.21 9.38 25.08
CA ASP A 339 -3.82 10.41 25.94
C ASP A 339 -3.26 11.81 25.71
N GLN A 340 -2.34 12.00 24.77
CA GLN A 340 -1.92 13.32 24.33
C GLN A 340 -2.80 13.82 23.18
N PRO A 341 -3.31 15.07 23.20
CA PRO A 341 -4.09 15.61 22.09
C PRO A 341 -3.24 15.56 20.83
N ALA A 342 -3.81 15.00 19.75
CA ALA A 342 -3.19 14.87 18.45
C ALA A 342 -2.64 16.22 17.99
N MET A 343 -1.35 16.43 18.06
CA MET A 343 -0.69 17.52 17.34
C MET A 343 -0.69 17.15 15.86
N ASP A 344 -1.26 18.06 15.09
CA ASP A 344 -1.36 18.04 13.63
C ASP A 344 0.05 17.91 13.03
N ILE A 345 0.47 16.67 12.71
CA ILE A 345 1.77 16.42 12.08
C ILE A 345 1.54 16.48 10.58
N GLY A 346 1.68 17.72 10.04
CA GLY A 346 1.83 17.94 8.61
C GLY A 346 2.99 17.16 8.02
N LEU A 347 2.76 16.66 6.81
CA LEU A 347 3.63 15.89 5.93
C LEU A 347 5.14 16.06 6.11
N LEU A 348 5.80 14.88 6.13
CA LEU A 348 7.18 14.64 5.66
C LEU A 348 8.27 15.56 6.25
N ASP A 349 8.92 15.02 7.29
CA ASP A 349 10.37 14.94 7.42
C ASP A 349 10.67 14.18 8.70
N PHE A 350 11.60 13.25 8.68
CA PHE A 350 12.14 12.60 9.86
C PHE A 350 12.95 13.63 10.67
N ALA A 351 12.25 14.51 11.39
CA ALA A 351 12.84 15.31 12.44
C ALA A 351 12.62 14.60 13.78
N PRO A 352 13.62 14.51 14.67
CA PRO A 352 13.47 13.88 15.96
C PRO A 352 12.44 14.64 16.80
N VAL A 353 11.37 13.93 17.18
CA VAL A 353 10.35 14.47 18.09
C VAL A 353 10.96 14.52 19.48
N GLU A 354 11.11 15.71 20.02
CA GLU A 354 11.51 15.92 21.42
C GLU A 354 10.46 15.31 22.36
N ASN A 355 10.91 14.43 23.30
CA ASN A 355 10.12 13.75 24.33
C ASN A 355 9.21 12.59 23.87
N VAL A 356 9.76 11.60 23.19
CA VAL A 356 9.07 10.34 22.98
C VAL A 356 9.44 9.36 24.11
N GLY A 357 8.52 9.11 25.04
CA GLY A 357 8.60 7.97 25.96
C GLY A 357 8.51 6.64 25.20
N LEU A 358 8.82 5.52 25.86
CA LEU A 358 8.58 4.20 25.30
C LEU A 358 7.10 4.05 24.91
N PRO A 359 6.78 3.56 23.70
CA PRO A 359 5.39 3.20 23.38
C PRO A 359 4.99 2.01 24.25
N ILE A 360 4.18 2.24 25.26
CA ILE A 360 3.75 1.22 26.22
C ILE A 360 2.47 0.59 25.70
N PRO A 361 2.45 -0.74 25.41
CA PRO A 361 1.27 -1.44 24.95
C PRO A 361 0.19 -1.55 26.02
N ASP A 362 -1.07 -1.31 25.65
CA ASP A 362 -2.23 -1.39 26.55
C ASP A 362 -2.39 -2.79 27.17
N GLU A 363 -2.02 -3.83 26.45
CA GLU A 363 -2.04 -5.21 26.91
C GLU A 363 -1.13 -5.41 28.13
N LEU A 364 0.09 -4.84 28.11
CA LEU A 364 1.04 -4.93 29.22
C LEU A 364 0.60 -4.05 30.41
N ILE A 365 -0.05 -2.92 30.15
CA ILE A 365 -0.68 -2.09 31.19
C ILE A 365 -1.76 -2.89 31.88
N THR A 366 -2.64 -3.55 31.12
CA THR A 366 -3.71 -4.39 31.65
C THR A 366 -3.18 -5.52 32.54
N VAL A 367 -2.09 -6.20 32.09
CA VAL A 367 -1.43 -7.23 32.91
C VAL A 367 -0.88 -6.63 34.20
N CYS A 368 -0.24 -5.47 34.14
CA CYS A 368 0.34 -4.77 35.29
C CYS A 368 -0.76 -4.38 36.30
N GLU A 369 -1.81 -3.72 35.85
CA GLU A 369 -2.92 -3.26 36.69
C GLU A 369 -3.65 -4.43 37.35
N LYS A 370 -3.91 -5.52 36.61
CA LYS A 370 -4.51 -6.74 37.17
C LYS A 370 -3.61 -7.38 38.22
N ALA A 371 -2.31 -7.48 38.00
CA ALA A 371 -1.38 -8.02 38.96
C ALA A 371 -1.31 -7.17 40.25
N MET A 372 -1.42 -5.85 40.12
CA MET A 372 -1.33 -4.90 41.24
C MET A 372 -2.67 -4.56 41.89
N GLN A 373 -3.74 -5.30 41.59
CA GLN A 373 -5.02 -5.10 42.27
C GLN A 373 -4.85 -5.18 43.79
N ARG A 374 -5.59 -4.32 44.49
CA ARG A 374 -5.48 -4.14 45.93
C ARG A 374 -5.94 -5.37 46.71
N ASN A 375 -7.08 -5.92 46.31
CA ASN A 375 -7.60 -7.13 46.84
C ASN A 375 -6.93 -8.34 46.17
N PRO A 376 -6.30 -9.25 46.91
CA PRO A 376 -5.65 -10.42 46.32
C PRO A 376 -6.56 -11.27 45.42
N LYS A 377 -7.88 -11.28 45.70
CA LYS A 377 -8.84 -12.05 44.90
C LYS A 377 -9.05 -11.51 43.50
N ASP A 378 -8.78 -10.22 43.27
CA ASP A 378 -8.97 -9.55 41.97
C ASP A 378 -7.71 -9.63 41.09
N ARG A 379 -6.62 -10.14 41.65
CA ARG A 379 -5.35 -10.42 40.91
C ARG A 379 -5.50 -11.71 40.08
N PHE A 380 -4.47 -12.03 39.30
CA PHE A 380 -4.34 -13.36 38.71
C PHE A 380 -4.38 -14.45 39.81
N GLU A 381 -4.94 -15.59 39.50
CA GLU A 381 -5.03 -16.72 40.41
C GLU A 381 -3.64 -17.41 40.53
N HIS A 382 -2.97 -17.58 39.40
CA HIS A 382 -1.66 -18.17 39.29
C HIS A 382 -0.74 -17.28 38.45
N VAL A 383 0.58 -17.32 38.73
CA VAL A 383 1.59 -16.60 37.90
C VAL A 383 1.58 -17.10 36.47
N GLN A 384 1.17 -18.34 36.23
CA GLN A 384 1.08 -18.91 34.88
C GLN A 384 0.15 -18.10 33.95
N GLU A 385 -0.98 -17.60 34.46
CA GLU A 385 -1.86 -16.72 33.67
C GLU A 385 -1.16 -15.43 33.21
N MET A 386 -0.27 -14.91 34.05
CA MET A 386 0.54 -13.74 33.74
C MET A 386 1.64 -14.09 32.71
N VAL A 387 2.26 -15.28 32.86
CA VAL A 387 3.20 -15.83 31.87
C VAL A 387 2.51 -15.97 30.52
N ASP A 388 1.33 -16.55 30.46
CA ASP A 388 0.60 -16.77 29.22
C ASP A 388 0.25 -15.44 28.52
N ALA A 389 -0.26 -14.46 29.26
CA ALA A 389 -0.61 -13.13 28.73
C ALA A 389 0.62 -12.36 28.18
N ILE A 390 1.75 -12.43 28.89
CA ILE A 390 3.00 -11.80 28.41
C ILE A 390 3.56 -12.57 27.21
N GLY A 391 3.45 -13.90 27.22
CA GLY A 391 3.88 -14.75 26.10
C GLY A 391 3.11 -14.46 24.83
N GLU A 392 1.81 -14.29 24.91
CA GLU A 392 0.97 -13.88 23.76
C GLU A 392 1.41 -12.53 23.18
N TRP A 393 1.69 -11.56 24.03
CA TRP A 393 2.20 -10.26 23.59
C TRP A 393 3.58 -10.37 22.92
N LEU A 394 4.51 -11.15 23.50
CA LEU A 394 5.86 -11.36 22.94
C LEU A 394 5.80 -12.03 21.57
N ASP A 395 4.94 -13.06 21.40
CA ASP A 395 4.72 -13.74 20.11
C ASP A 395 4.16 -12.75 19.08
N GLY A 396 3.16 -11.96 19.47
CA GLY A 396 2.59 -10.90 18.63
C GLY A 396 3.61 -9.83 18.24
N SER A 397 4.49 -9.43 19.17
CA SER A 397 5.55 -8.46 18.91
C SER A 397 6.61 -9.01 17.95
N THR A 398 7.00 -10.27 18.11
CA THR A 398 7.95 -10.95 17.21
C THR A 398 7.37 -11.06 15.79
N LYS A 399 6.11 -11.46 15.67
CA LYS A 399 5.42 -11.53 14.38
C LYS A 399 5.30 -10.16 13.71
N ARG A 400 5.04 -9.11 14.50
CA ARG A 400 5.02 -7.73 13.99
C ARG A 400 6.39 -7.31 13.46
N GLU A 401 7.46 -7.57 14.20
CA GLU A 401 8.84 -7.23 13.79
C GLU A 401 9.21 -7.96 12.48
N GLN A 402 8.88 -9.24 12.37
CA GLN A 402 9.07 -10.01 11.14
C GLN A 402 8.27 -9.41 9.98
N GLY A 403 7.00 -9.06 10.19
CA GLY A 403 6.17 -8.41 9.18
C GLY A 403 6.72 -7.06 8.73
N LEU A 404 7.20 -6.23 9.66
CA LEU A 404 7.83 -4.94 9.35
C LEU A 404 9.16 -5.09 8.60
N SER A 405 9.96 -6.12 8.92
CA SER A 405 11.18 -6.44 8.18
C SER A 405 10.89 -6.76 6.71
N VAL A 406 9.89 -7.61 6.45
CA VAL A 406 9.46 -7.95 5.09
C VAL A 406 8.89 -6.73 4.37
N LEU A 407 8.17 -5.87 5.08
CA LEU A 407 7.65 -4.61 4.53
C LEU A 407 8.78 -3.66 4.13
N SER A 408 9.87 -3.60 4.89
CA SER A 408 11.06 -2.80 4.55
C SER A 408 11.71 -3.29 3.26
N GLU A 409 11.80 -4.61 3.05
CA GLU A 409 12.30 -5.18 1.79
C GLU A 409 11.42 -4.79 0.59
N ALA A 410 10.08 -4.77 0.78
CA ALA A 410 9.15 -4.32 -0.25
C ALA A 410 9.34 -2.84 -0.63
N HIS A 411 9.66 -1.98 0.33
CA HIS A 411 9.95 -0.56 0.09
C HIS A 411 11.28 -0.34 -0.67
N GLU A 412 12.32 -1.14 -0.39
CA GLU A 412 13.57 -1.07 -1.14
C GLU A 412 13.38 -1.42 -2.63
N ILE A 413 12.43 -2.30 -2.93
CA ILE A 413 12.08 -2.66 -4.31
C ILE A 413 11.41 -1.47 -5.01
N GLU A 414 10.59 -0.69 -4.33
CA GLU A 414 9.86 0.45 -4.91
C GLU A 414 10.80 1.50 -5.53
N GLU A 415 11.90 1.82 -4.85
CA GLU A 415 12.91 2.74 -5.39
C GLU A 415 13.57 2.19 -6.66
N LYS A 416 13.99 0.93 -6.65
CA LYS A 416 14.60 0.26 -7.81
C LYS A 416 13.64 0.21 -9.00
N LEU A 417 12.37 -0.08 -8.73
CA LEU A 417 11.30 -0.15 -9.71
C LEU A 417 11.04 1.20 -10.37
N THR A 418 11.02 2.27 -9.59
CA THR A 418 10.87 3.64 -10.08
C THR A 418 12.01 4.01 -11.03
N HIS A 419 13.26 3.71 -10.68
CA HIS A 419 14.42 3.96 -11.53
C HIS A 419 14.38 3.15 -12.83
N LEU A 420 14.04 1.86 -12.77
CA LEU A 420 13.97 1.02 -13.96
C LEU A 420 12.90 1.50 -14.95
N ARG A 421 11.74 1.92 -14.46
CA ARG A 421 10.65 2.45 -15.28
C ARG A 421 11.02 3.79 -15.94
N GLN A 422 11.64 4.69 -15.18
CA GLN A 422 12.12 5.96 -15.71
C GLN A 422 13.17 5.74 -16.79
N ASP A 423 14.12 4.84 -16.57
CA ASP A 423 15.15 4.49 -17.54
C ASP A 423 14.57 3.86 -18.81
N ALA A 424 13.63 2.91 -18.66
CA ALA A 424 12.96 2.28 -19.79
C ALA A 424 12.20 3.33 -20.63
N ALA A 425 11.44 4.20 -19.99
CA ALA A 425 10.68 5.27 -20.65
C ALA A 425 11.63 6.25 -21.39
N ARG A 426 12.75 6.63 -20.77
CA ARG A 426 13.76 7.50 -21.37
C ARG A 426 14.37 6.85 -22.61
N LEU A 427 14.81 5.58 -22.52
CA LEU A 427 15.40 4.86 -23.65
C LEU A 427 14.40 4.70 -24.80
N MET A 428 13.14 4.40 -24.51
CA MET A 428 12.10 4.28 -25.52
C MET A 428 11.82 5.63 -26.21
N ALA A 429 11.72 6.72 -25.43
CA ALA A 429 11.50 8.06 -25.98
C ALA A 429 12.67 8.53 -26.86
N GLU A 430 13.93 8.28 -26.44
CA GLU A 430 15.12 8.57 -27.23
C GLU A 430 15.10 7.78 -28.55
N ALA A 431 14.85 6.47 -28.51
CA ALA A 431 14.81 5.62 -29.69
C ALA A 431 13.69 6.07 -30.65
N ALA A 432 12.49 6.31 -30.15
CA ALA A 432 11.35 6.76 -30.95
C ALA A 432 11.62 8.12 -31.61
N SER A 433 12.22 9.08 -30.89
CA SER A 433 12.57 10.39 -31.42
C SER A 433 13.54 10.33 -32.56
N GLU A 434 14.56 9.46 -32.48
CA GLU A 434 15.59 9.35 -33.50
C GLU A 434 15.15 8.50 -34.69
N LEU A 435 14.39 7.41 -34.43
CA LEU A 435 13.82 6.60 -35.52
C LEU A 435 12.86 7.41 -36.39
N LYS A 436 12.14 8.37 -35.85
CA LYS A 436 11.28 9.31 -36.58
C LYS A 436 12.04 10.12 -37.66
N LYS A 437 13.31 10.44 -37.39
CA LYS A 437 14.14 11.23 -38.30
C LYS A 437 14.70 10.39 -39.46
N ILE A 438 14.65 9.06 -39.36
CA ILE A 438 15.17 8.14 -40.35
C ILE A 438 14.04 7.67 -41.25
N PRO A 439 14.11 7.82 -42.58
CA PRO A 439 13.10 7.33 -43.49
C PRO A 439 12.82 5.85 -43.30
N LYS A 440 11.56 5.43 -43.44
CA LYS A 440 11.12 4.04 -43.18
C LYS A 440 11.84 3.02 -44.05
N TRP A 441 12.25 3.40 -45.26
CA TRP A 441 12.96 2.55 -46.25
C TRP A 441 14.48 2.53 -46.10
N GLU A 442 15.06 3.31 -45.20
CA GLU A 442 16.48 3.40 -44.98
C GLU A 442 17.05 2.10 -44.39
N ASP A 443 18.36 1.89 -44.63
CA ASP A 443 19.08 0.67 -44.25
C ASP A 443 19.13 0.43 -42.74
N GLU A 444 19.19 -0.85 -42.34
CA GLU A 444 19.27 -1.30 -40.97
C GLU A 444 20.45 -0.67 -40.19
N SER A 445 21.55 -0.40 -40.89
CA SER A 445 22.76 0.16 -40.27
C SER A 445 22.55 1.50 -39.59
N LEU A 446 21.57 2.31 -40.04
CA LEU A 446 21.20 3.59 -39.44
C LEU A 446 20.21 3.44 -38.31
N LYS A 447 19.43 2.35 -38.27
CA LYS A 447 18.39 2.09 -37.27
C LYS A 447 18.86 1.19 -36.12
N GLY A 448 19.86 0.34 -36.33
CA GLY A 448 20.30 -0.71 -35.44
C GLY A 448 20.63 -0.25 -34.02
N GLN A 449 21.27 0.92 -33.87
CA GLN A 449 21.56 1.48 -32.54
C GLN A 449 20.29 1.87 -31.76
N TRP A 450 19.23 2.32 -32.46
CA TRP A 450 17.97 2.72 -31.82
C TRP A 450 17.12 1.52 -31.50
N TRP A 451 17.08 0.51 -32.37
CA TRP A 451 16.45 -0.79 -32.05
C TRP A 451 17.13 -1.48 -30.88
N SER A 452 18.45 -1.32 -30.71
CA SER A 452 19.15 -1.78 -29.52
C SER A 452 18.69 -1.07 -28.28
N LYS A 453 18.39 0.25 -28.32
CA LYS A 453 17.80 0.99 -27.18
C LYS A 453 16.36 0.56 -26.88
N GLU A 454 15.54 0.30 -27.89
CA GLU A 454 14.20 -0.26 -27.71
C GLU A 454 14.27 -1.62 -27.03
N SER A 455 15.21 -2.48 -27.47
CA SER A 455 15.42 -3.79 -26.83
C SER A 455 15.89 -3.66 -25.37
N GLN A 456 16.77 -2.70 -25.08
CA GLN A 456 17.20 -2.42 -23.70
C GLN A 456 16.05 -1.88 -22.85
N ALA A 457 15.20 -1.02 -23.41
CA ALA A 457 14.02 -0.51 -22.73
C ALA A 457 13.04 -1.65 -22.42
N ALA A 458 12.82 -2.57 -23.39
CA ALA A 458 11.97 -3.74 -23.19
C ALA A 458 12.49 -4.67 -22.08
N LEU A 459 13.80 -4.94 -22.04
CA LEU A 459 14.41 -5.73 -20.97
C LEU A 459 14.24 -5.08 -19.60
N LYS A 460 14.46 -3.75 -19.50
CA LYS A 460 14.23 -3.02 -18.24
C LYS A 460 12.76 -3.03 -17.82
N SER A 461 11.82 -2.98 -18.76
CA SER A 461 10.39 -3.13 -18.46
C SER A 461 10.05 -4.51 -17.91
N ILE A 462 10.60 -5.58 -18.51
CA ILE A 462 10.41 -6.96 -18.02
C ILE A 462 10.99 -7.12 -16.62
N GLU A 463 12.17 -6.54 -16.36
CA GLU A 463 12.78 -6.55 -15.02
C GLU A 463 11.92 -5.77 -14.01
N ALA A 464 11.40 -4.61 -14.40
CA ALA A 464 10.48 -3.84 -13.58
C ALA A 464 9.19 -4.62 -13.25
N ASP A 465 8.59 -5.30 -14.23
CA ASP A 465 7.39 -6.11 -14.02
C ASP A 465 7.65 -7.28 -13.07
N ARG A 466 8.84 -7.89 -13.17
CA ARG A 466 9.28 -8.95 -12.25
C ARG A 466 9.43 -8.43 -10.81
N LEU A 467 10.12 -7.29 -10.64
CA LEU A 467 10.29 -6.68 -9.32
C LEU A 467 8.97 -6.24 -8.71
N GLU A 468 8.05 -5.78 -9.53
CA GLU A 468 6.71 -5.41 -9.09
C GLU A 468 5.91 -6.60 -8.57
N ALA A 469 5.94 -7.73 -9.28
CA ALA A 469 5.32 -8.96 -8.79
C ALA A 469 5.98 -9.43 -7.47
N GLN A 470 7.29 -9.24 -7.32
CA GLN A 470 8.01 -9.53 -6.07
C GLN A 470 7.59 -8.57 -4.96
N GLN A 471 7.43 -7.27 -5.23
CA GLN A 471 6.94 -6.29 -4.26
C GLN A 471 5.55 -6.66 -3.74
N GLU A 472 4.61 -6.97 -4.64
CA GLU A 472 3.26 -7.40 -4.25
C GLU A 472 3.31 -8.65 -3.36
N GLN A 473 4.16 -9.62 -3.71
CA GLN A 473 4.35 -10.84 -2.94
C GLN A 473 4.87 -10.56 -1.52
N LEU A 474 5.85 -9.65 -1.37
CA LEU A 474 6.39 -9.25 -0.08
C LEU A 474 5.36 -8.48 0.76
N LEU A 475 4.59 -7.58 0.15
CA LEU A 475 3.52 -6.87 0.83
C LEU A 475 2.47 -7.82 1.42
N HIS A 476 2.10 -8.87 0.67
CA HIS A 476 1.21 -9.92 1.18
C HIS A 476 1.90 -10.82 2.22
N ALA A 477 3.19 -11.14 2.04
CA ALA A 477 3.96 -11.93 2.99
C ALA A 477 4.05 -11.25 4.36
N ALA A 478 4.15 -9.91 4.42
CA ALA A 478 4.12 -9.17 5.67
C ALA A 478 2.83 -9.44 6.48
N LEU A 479 1.67 -9.58 5.82
CA LEU A 479 0.40 -9.93 6.46
C LEU A 479 0.32 -11.40 6.90
N THR A 480 1.15 -12.30 6.34
CA THR A 480 1.18 -13.70 6.81
C THR A 480 1.86 -13.84 8.17
N HIS A 481 2.75 -12.92 8.53
CA HIS A 481 3.36 -12.87 9.85
C HIS A 481 2.39 -12.32 10.90
N LYS A 482 1.69 -11.24 10.56
CA LYS A 482 0.65 -10.63 11.39
C LYS A 482 -0.46 -10.06 10.50
N ASP A 483 -1.64 -10.67 10.56
CA ASP A 483 -2.78 -10.37 9.69
C ASP A 483 -3.40 -8.99 9.93
N ASP A 484 -3.25 -8.43 11.12
CA ASP A 484 -3.71 -7.09 11.53
C ASP A 484 -2.59 -6.02 11.47
N LEU A 485 -1.55 -6.22 10.65
CA LEU A 485 -0.46 -5.25 10.48
C LEU A 485 -0.93 -4.06 9.64
N ASP A 486 -1.29 -2.97 10.29
CA ASP A 486 -1.86 -1.78 9.65
C ASP A 486 -0.93 -1.16 8.61
N GLU A 487 0.37 -1.18 8.86
CA GLU A 487 1.38 -0.66 7.94
C GLU A 487 1.39 -1.45 6.62
N ALA A 488 1.29 -2.78 6.67
CA ALA A 488 1.24 -3.63 5.48
C ALA A 488 -0.10 -3.46 4.74
N ARG A 489 -1.23 -3.34 5.46
CA ARG A 489 -2.53 -3.04 4.86
C ARG A 489 -2.54 -1.69 4.17
N SER A 490 -1.98 -0.66 4.79
CA SER A 490 -1.86 0.68 4.21
C SER A 490 -0.93 0.71 2.99
N ALA A 491 0.15 -0.07 3.00
CA ALA A 491 1.05 -0.21 1.86
C ALA A 491 0.36 -0.92 0.67
N LEU A 492 -0.35 -2.02 0.93
CA LEU A 492 -1.17 -2.71 -0.09
C LEU A 492 -2.28 -1.82 -0.65
N ALA A 493 -2.96 -1.06 0.20
CA ALA A 493 -3.96 -0.09 -0.24
C ALA A 493 -3.34 0.97 -1.17
N SER A 494 -2.14 1.48 -0.83
CA SER A 494 -1.43 2.44 -1.67
C SER A 494 -1.00 1.82 -3.01
N TYR A 495 -0.49 0.59 -2.99
CA TYR A 495 -0.12 -0.18 -4.17
C TYR A 495 -1.32 -0.40 -5.11
N TYR A 496 -2.43 -0.91 -4.61
CA TYR A 496 -3.62 -1.16 -5.42
C TYR A 496 -4.29 0.14 -5.90
N ARG A 497 -4.23 1.23 -5.13
CA ARG A 497 -4.67 2.55 -5.59
C ARG A 497 -3.87 3.02 -6.82
N LEU A 498 -2.55 2.86 -6.79
CA LEU A 498 -1.69 3.21 -7.92
C LEU A 498 -2.04 2.37 -9.16
N ARG A 499 -2.21 1.05 -8.99
CA ARG A 499 -2.58 0.12 -10.07
C ARG A 499 -3.95 0.42 -10.64
N HIS A 500 -4.90 0.72 -9.79
CA HIS A 500 -6.24 1.13 -10.20
C HIS A 500 -6.18 2.41 -11.05
N THR A 501 -5.42 3.41 -10.61
CA THR A 501 -5.25 4.66 -11.37
C THR A 501 -4.65 4.41 -12.75
N GLN A 502 -3.64 3.56 -12.85
CA GLN A 502 -3.01 3.18 -14.12
C GLN A 502 -3.99 2.45 -15.05
N ALA A 503 -4.76 1.49 -14.52
CA ALA A 503 -5.77 0.77 -15.28
C ALA A 503 -6.87 1.71 -15.82
N GLU A 504 -7.34 2.68 -15.00
CA GLU A 504 -8.29 3.71 -15.48
C GLU A 504 -7.68 4.57 -16.60
N GLN A 505 -6.41 4.97 -16.48
CA GLN A 505 -5.72 5.74 -17.53
C GLN A 505 -5.60 4.99 -18.85
N HIS A 506 -5.41 3.66 -18.80
CA HIS A 506 -5.36 2.80 -19.98
C HIS A 506 -6.73 2.29 -20.43
N MET A 507 -7.83 2.72 -19.79
CA MET A 507 -9.21 2.28 -20.04
C MET A 507 -9.41 0.76 -19.90
N ASP A 508 -8.57 0.09 -19.12
CA ASP A 508 -8.72 -1.33 -18.78
C ASP A 508 -9.71 -1.49 -17.63
N SER A 509 -10.99 -1.53 -17.99
CA SER A 509 -12.07 -1.60 -17.00
C SER A 509 -12.07 -2.89 -16.18
N GLN A 510 -11.56 -4.00 -16.72
CA GLN A 510 -11.47 -5.27 -15.99
C GLN A 510 -10.41 -5.20 -14.90
N ARG A 511 -9.20 -4.73 -15.23
CA ARG A 511 -8.15 -4.54 -14.24
C ARG A 511 -8.50 -3.45 -13.23
N ALA A 512 -9.13 -2.36 -13.68
CA ALA A 512 -9.59 -1.32 -12.77
C ALA A 512 -10.57 -1.88 -11.73
N ALA A 513 -11.57 -2.65 -12.13
CA ALA A 513 -12.52 -3.28 -11.21
C ALA A 513 -11.83 -4.26 -10.25
N PHE A 514 -10.88 -5.06 -10.75
CA PHE A 514 -10.09 -5.96 -9.91
C PHE A 514 -9.31 -5.18 -8.83
N TYR A 515 -8.54 -4.17 -9.21
CA TYR A 515 -7.74 -3.40 -8.27
C TYR A 515 -8.60 -2.57 -7.29
N ALA A 516 -9.77 -2.08 -7.72
CA ALA A 516 -10.71 -1.43 -6.83
C ALA A 516 -11.18 -2.37 -5.71
N THR A 517 -11.49 -3.64 -6.05
CA THR A 517 -11.90 -4.65 -5.08
C THR A 517 -10.78 -4.97 -4.09
N GLN A 518 -9.53 -5.13 -4.58
CA GLN A 518 -8.38 -5.36 -3.70
C GLN A 518 -8.15 -4.17 -2.76
N LEU A 519 -8.17 -2.96 -3.30
CA LEU A 519 -8.06 -1.73 -2.51
C LEU A 519 -9.13 -1.67 -1.42
N GLN A 520 -10.39 -1.91 -1.79
CA GLN A 520 -11.51 -1.89 -0.84
C GLN A 520 -11.30 -2.88 0.30
N THR A 521 -10.86 -4.12 -0.01
CA THR A 521 -10.60 -5.16 0.98
C THR A 521 -9.58 -4.71 2.03
N HIS A 522 -8.49 -4.08 1.61
CA HIS A 522 -7.47 -3.60 2.56
C HIS A 522 -7.95 -2.39 3.36
N VAL A 523 -8.70 -1.47 2.74
CA VAL A 523 -9.23 -0.27 3.40
C VAL A 523 -10.30 -0.61 4.46
N GLU A 524 -11.16 -1.59 4.19
CA GLU A 524 -12.19 -2.05 5.15
C GLU A 524 -11.55 -2.62 6.42
N ASN A 525 -10.40 -3.26 6.29
CA ASN A 525 -9.66 -3.86 7.39
C ASN A 525 -8.67 -2.89 8.09
N LEU A 526 -8.58 -1.63 7.66
CA LEU A 526 -7.85 -0.59 8.39
C LEU A 526 -8.70 -0.07 9.55
N PRO A 527 -8.10 0.22 10.72
CA PRO A 527 -8.80 0.84 11.85
C PRO A 527 -9.48 2.17 11.46
N ASN A 528 -10.63 2.46 12.09
CA ASN A 528 -11.35 3.73 11.82
C ASN A 528 -10.52 4.99 12.08
N GLY A 529 -9.54 4.91 12.99
CA GLY A 529 -8.62 6.01 13.32
C GLY A 529 -7.36 6.09 12.46
N HIS A 530 -7.18 5.20 11.48
CA HIS A 530 -5.97 5.20 10.66
C HIS A 530 -5.89 6.45 9.76
N PRO A 531 -4.76 7.20 9.75
CA PRO A 531 -4.67 8.51 9.09
C PRO A 531 -5.03 8.49 7.59
N LYS A 532 -4.66 7.45 6.87
CA LYS A 532 -4.89 7.33 5.42
C LYS A 532 -6.26 6.72 5.05
N ARG A 533 -7.01 6.17 6.01
CA ARG A 533 -8.25 5.45 5.72
C ARG A 533 -9.28 6.33 5.01
N ASN A 534 -9.49 7.54 5.51
CA ASN A 534 -10.45 8.48 4.93
C ASN A 534 -10.08 8.90 3.51
N ASP A 535 -8.79 9.07 3.23
CA ASP A 535 -8.30 9.37 1.88
C ASP A 535 -8.56 8.22 0.90
N PHE A 536 -8.32 6.96 1.32
CA PHE A 536 -8.64 5.79 0.51
C PHE A 536 -10.14 5.62 0.29
N VAL A 537 -10.97 5.85 1.31
CA VAL A 537 -12.44 5.79 1.20
C VAL A 537 -12.94 6.87 0.24
N SER A 538 -12.43 8.09 0.35
CA SER A 538 -12.76 9.20 -0.57
C SER A 538 -12.34 8.87 -2.01
N TYR A 539 -11.18 8.26 -2.18
CA TYR A 539 -10.70 7.80 -3.48
C TYR A 539 -11.63 6.72 -4.07
N LEU A 540 -12.02 5.72 -3.28
CA LEU A 540 -12.92 4.65 -3.73
C LEU A 540 -14.31 5.18 -4.11
N ASN A 541 -14.86 6.09 -3.33
CA ASN A 541 -16.14 6.72 -3.61
C ASN A 541 -16.09 7.57 -4.90
N GLY A 542 -14.90 8.07 -5.28
CA GLY A 542 -14.69 8.81 -6.52
C GLY A 542 -15.50 10.10 -6.60
N THR A 543 -15.91 10.68 -5.49
CA THR A 543 -16.75 11.88 -5.45
C THR A 543 -15.98 13.07 -5.98
N GLY A 544 -16.45 13.60 -7.10
CA GLY A 544 -16.00 14.87 -7.68
C GLY A 544 -17.00 15.98 -7.41
N ALA A 545 -16.85 17.09 -8.15
CA ALA A 545 -17.74 18.23 -8.07
C ALA A 545 -18.08 18.79 -9.46
N LEU A 546 -19.22 19.42 -9.58
CA LEU A 546 -19.73 20.05 -10.80
C LEU A 546 -20.02 21.52 -10.57
N SER A 547 -19.41 22.40 -11.38
CA SER A 547 -19.84 23.79 -11.49
C SER A 547 -20.31 24.11 -12.90
N VAL A 548 -21.48 24.74 -13.02
CA VAL A 548 -22.10 25.08 -14.31
C VAL A 548 -22.34 26.58 -14.38
N HIS A 549 -21.71 27.22 -15.35
CA HIS A 549 -21.89 28.64 -15.67
C HIS A 549 -22.40 28.80 -17.09
N THR A 550 -23.36 29.65 -17.30
CA THR A 550 -23.92 29.96 -18.62
C THR A 550 -23.79 31.45 -18.91
N VAL A 551 -23.69 31.83 -20.19
CA VAL A 551 -23.69 33.23 -20.59
C VAL A 551 -25.00 33.91 -20.16
N GLU A 552 -26.09 33.18 -20.34
CA GLU A 552 -27.42 33.62 -19.93
C GLU A 552 -27.67 33.25 -18.47
N SER A 553 -28.10 34.17 -17.64
CA SER A 553 -28.47 33.90 -16.25
C SER A 553 -29.79 33.16 -16.12
N GLY A 554 -29.98 32.36 -15.09
CA GLY A 554 -31.23 31.67 -14.79
C GLY A 554 -31.64 30.60 -15.80
N VAL A 555 -30.66 29.87 -16.32
CA VAL A 555 -30.89 28.72 -17.18
C VAL A 555 -31.18 27.50 -16.28
N GLN A 556 -32.32 26.84 -16.53
CA GLN A 556 -32.70 25.61 -15.82
C GLN A 556 -31.78 24.46 -16.25
N VAL A 557 -31.21 23.72 -15.27
CA VAL A 557 -30.26 22.64 -15.49
C VAL A 557 -30.83 21.33 -14.99
N TYR A 558 -31.04 20.38 -15.88
CA TYR A 558 -31.34 19.00 -15.57
C TYR A 558 -30.12 18.15 -15.81
N LEU A 559 -29.77 17.32 -14.81
CA LEU A 559 -28.67 16.40 -14.90
C LEU A 559 -29.19 14.99 -15.20
N GLU A 560 -28.62 14.36 -16.20
CA GLU A 560 -28.89 12.97 -16.55
C GLU A 560 -27.59 12.18 -16.52
N ARG A 561 -27.65 10.95 -15.99
CA ARG A 561 -26.50 10.02 -15.93
C ARG A 561 -26.57 9.04 -17.08
N TYR A 562 -25.44 8.78 -17.73
CA TYR A 562 -25.36 7.71 -18.73
C TYR A 562 -25.18 6.36 -18.03
N GLU A 563 -26.05 5.42 -18.33
CA GLU A 563 -26.00 4.04 -17.86
C GLU A 563 -25.87 3.09 -19.04
N ALA A 564 -25.07 2.04 -18.86
CA ALA A 564 -24.96 0.98 -19.86
C ALA A 564 -26.26 0.16 -19.91
N HIS A 565 -26.90 0.09 -21.08
CA HIS A 565 -28.10 -0.71 -21.31
C HIS A 565 -28.07 -1.29 -22.71
N HIS A 566 -28.11 -2.62 -22.83
CA HIS A 566 -28.01 -3.33 -24.11
C HIS A 566 -26.87 -2.78 -24.99
N ARG A 567 -25.63 -2.80 -24.44
CA ARG A 567 -24.40 -2.33 -25.12
C ARG A 567 -24.36 -0.84 -25.49
N ARG A 568 -25.34 -0.05 -25.08
CA ARG A 568 -25.46 1.40 -25.35
C ARG A 568 -25.32 2.19 -24.05
N MET A 569 -24.91 3.43 -24.19
CA MET A 569 -24.93 4.41 -23.11
C MET A 569 -26.23 5.21 -23.19
N VAL A 570 -27.19 4.93 -22.32
CA VAL A 570 -28.50 5.53 -22.30
C VAL A 570 -28.58 6.58 -21.19
N PRO A 571 -28.96 7.84 -21.50
CA PRO A 571 -29.12 8.85 -20.47
C PRO A 571 -30.39 8.61 -19.67
N LYS A 572 -30.27 8.65 -18.33
CA LYS A 572 -31.40 8.56 -17.39
C LYS A 572 -31.46 9.81 -16.50
N PRO A 573 -32.66 10.32 -16.19
CA PRO A 573 -32.80 11.43 -15.26
C PRO A 573 -32.07 11.12 -13.92
N PHE A 574 -31.25 12.06 -13.45
CA PHE A 574 -30.50 11.90 -12.20
C PHE A 574 -30.87 12.97 -11.18
N ALA A 575 -30.84 14.26 -11.55
CA ALA A 575 -31.18 15.36 -10.65
C ALA A 575 -31.69 16.61 -11.40
N ASP A 576 -32.53 17.40 -10.74
CA ASP A 576 -32.82 18.80 -11.10
C ASP A 576 -31.89 19.68 -10.26
N LEU A 577 -30.97 20.36 -10.92
CA LEU A 577 -29.98 21.21 -10.25
C LEU A 577 -30.46 22.66 -10.04
N GLY A 578 -31.66 23.00 -10.51
CA GLY A 578 -32.18 24.37 -10.50
C GLY A 578 -31.55 25.25 -11.57
N CYS A 579 -31.44 26.54 -11.29
CA CYS A 579 -30.97 27.55 -12.24
C CYS A 579 -29.48 27.89 -12.05
N THR A 580 -28.81 28.18 -13.18
CA THR A 580 -27.41 28.64 -13.18
C THR A 580 -27.25 29.99 -12.46
N PRO A 581 -26.10 30.24 -11.78
CA PRO A 581 -24.93 29.39 -11.69
C PRO A 581 -25.07 28.24 -10.67
N ILE A 582 -24.58 27.07 -10.99
CA ILE A 582 -24.41 25.95 -10.06
C ILE A 582 -22.95 25.94 -9.63
N VAL A 583 -22.67 25.79 -8.32
CA VAL A 583 -21.31 25.86 -7.78
C VAL A 583 -21.03 24.64 -6.91
N ALA A 584 -19.96 23.92 -7.25
CA ALA A 584 -19.41 22.79 -6.50
C ALA A 584 -20.44 21.73 -6.05
N PHE A 585 -21.41 21.44 -6.90
CA PHE A 585 -22.38 20.37 -6.65
C PHE A 585 -21.64 19.02 -6.56
N PRO A 586 -21.72 18.29 -5.44
CA PRO A 586 -21.03 17.01 -5.29
C PRO A 586 -21.63 15.98 -6.26
N LEU A 587 -20.77 15.30 -7.02
CA LEU A 587 -21.18 14.38 -8.04
C LEU A 587 -20.21 13.20 -8.13
N GLU A 588 -20.72 11.97 -8.14
CA GLU A 588 -19.92 10.78 -8.34
C GLU A 588 -19.21 10.81 -9.69
N MET A 589 -18.10 10.10 -9.79
CA MET A 589 -17.42 9.92 -11.07
C MET A 589 -18.34 9.24 -12.09
N GLY A 590 -18.22 9.62 -13.36
CA GLY A 590 -19.02 9.03 -14.43
C GLY A 590 -19.29 9.97 -15.58
N SER A 591 -20.02 9.45 -16.57
CA SER A 591 -20.47 10.21 -17.74
C SER A 591 -21.89 10.70 -17.51
N TYR A 592 -22.06 11.99 -17.70
CA TYR A 592 -23.34 12.67 -17.54
C TYR A 592 -23.62 13.58 -18.73
N ARG A 593 -24.87 14.07 -18.83
CA ARG A 593 -25.21 15.19 -19.68
C ARG A 593 -26.07 16.19 -18.93
N LEU A 594 -25.81 17.46 -19.21
CA LEU A 594 -26.64 18.57 -18.77
C LEU A 594 -27.67 18.84 -19.88
N ARG A 595 -28.91 19.02 -19.51
CA ARG A 595 -29.95 19.60 -20.35
C ARG A 595 -30.20 21.02 -19.86
N LEU A 596 -29.82 21.98 -20.69
CA LEU A 596 -29.87 23.39 -20.38
C LEU A 596 -31.07 23.99 -21.11
N ILE A 597 -32.05 24.48 -20.36
CA ILE A 597 -33.34 24.94 -20.91
C ILE A 597 -33.60 26.37 -20.44
N LYS A 598 -33.91 27.25 -21.40
CA LYS A 598 -34.38 28.61 -21.14
C LYS A 598 -35.37 29.07 -22.17
N PRO A 599 -36.53 29.68 -21.82
CA PRO A 599 -37.48 30.22 -22.77
C PRO A 599 -36.81 31.20 -23.75
N GLY A 600 -37.06 31.04 -25.05
CA GLY A 600 -36.49 31.88 -26.13
C GLY A 600 -35.11 31.41 -26.61
N PHE A 601 -34.60 30.30 -26.09
CA PHE A 601 -33.32 29.68 -26.47
C PHE A 601 -33.54 28.24 -26.95
N HIS A 602 -32.60 27.74 -27.73
CA HIS A 602 -32.51 26.35 -28.10
C HIS A 602 -32.07 25.51 -26.90
N GLU A 603 -32.67 24.35 -26.67
CA GLU A 603 -32.22 23.40 -25.64
C GLU A 603 -30.81 22.91 -25.96
N VAL A 604 -29.89 23.03 -25.03
CA VAL A 604 -28.51 22.57 -25.19
C VAL A 604 -28.28 21.27 -24.42
N ILE A 605 -27.85 20.25 -25.14
CA ILE A 605 -27.34 19.01 -24.59
C ILE A 605 -25.83 19.15 -24.40
N TYR A 606 -25.36 19.18 -23.18
CA TYR A 606 -23.96 19.37 -22.86
C TYR A 606 -23.43 18.14 -22.14
N PRO A 607 -22.70 17.21 -22.81
CA PRO A 607 -22.11 16.05 -22.18
C PRO A 607 -20.92 16.47 -21.30
N ILE A 608 -20.80 15.84 -20.13
CA ILE A 608 -19.70 16.03 -19.20
C ILE A 608 -19.19 14.67 -18.71
N HIS A 609 -17.91 14.62 -18.35
CA HIS A 609 -17.32 13.49 -17.71
C HIS A 609 -16.67 13.94 -16.40
N ILE A 610 -17.12 13.38 -15.28
CA ILE A 610 -16.57 13.63 -13.96
C ILE A 610 -15.52 12.54 -13.72
N ALA A 611 -14.26 12.93 -13.71
CA ALA A 611 -13.18 12.03 -13.31
C ALA A 611 -13.12 11.89 -11.78
N ARG A 612 -12.48 10.87 -11.31
CA ARG A 612 -12.30 10.57 -9.88
C ARG A 612 -11.71 11.77 -9.12
N ASN A 613 -12.39 12.23 -8.09
CA ASN A 613 -12.01 13.38 -7.26
C ASN A 613 -11.79 14.69 -8.03
N ALA A 614 -12.35 14.81 -9.25
CA ALA A 614 -12.17 15.99 -10.09
C ALA A 614 -13.33 16.97 -9.93
N HIS A 615 -13.00 18.24 -9.94
CA HIS A 615 -13.96 19.30 -10.07
C HIS A 615 -14.11 19.65 -11.55
N TRP A 616 -15.30 19.36 -12.12
CA TRP A 616 -15.61 19.74 -13.49
C TRP A 616 -16.17 21.17 -13.53
N GLU A 617 -15.55 21.98 -14.36
CA GLU A 617 -15.98 23.32 -14.69
C GLU A 617 -15.57 23.62 -16.13
N SER A 618 -16.40 24.36 -16.88
CA SER A 618 -16.07 24.69 -18.26
C SER A 618 -14.95 25.73 -18.29
N ARG A 619 -13.70 25.26 -18.48
CA ARG A 619 -12.50 26.09 -18.63
C ARG A 619 -11.84 25.85 -19.98
N ASP A 620 -11.39 26.95 -20.61
CA ASP A 620 -10.65 26.91 -21.87
C ASP A 620 -9.18 26.41 -21.67
N PRO A 621 -8.38 26.31 -22.76
CA PRO A 621 -6.98 25.90 -22.67
C PRO A 621 -6.10 26.80 -21.81
N ASP A 622 -6.46 28.07 -21.66
CA ASP A 622 -5.73 29.05 -20.84
C ASP A 622 -6.16 28.99 -19.35
N GLY A 623 -7.11 28.09 -19.02
CA GLY A 623 -7.67 27.91 -17.68
C GLY A 623 -8.73 28.96 -17.29
N ALA A 624 -9.11 29.83 -18.19
CA ALA A 624 -10.15 30.81 -17.94
C ALA A 624 -11.55 30.16 -17.97
N LEU A 625 -12.45 30.66 -17.12
CA LEU A 625 -13.84 30.22 -17.12
C LEU A 625 -14.51 30.56 -18.46
N ARG A 626 -15.09 29.57 -19.12
CA ARG A 626 -15.83 29.69 -20.37
C ARG A 626 -17.30 29.34 -20.17
N PRO A 627 -18.16 30.31 -19.88
CA PRO A 627 -19.60 30.06 -19.70
C PRO A 627 -20.23 29.40 -20.93
N ILE A 628 -21.15 28.46 -20.72
CA ILE A 628 -21.83 27.73 -21.80
C ILE A 628 -22.77 28.68 -22.52
N VAL A 629 -22.70 28.70 -23.85
CA VAL A 629 -23.54 29.50 -24.74
C VAL A 629 -24.84 28.74 -25.07
N LEU A 630 -26.00 29.40 -24.98
CA LEU A 630 -27.26 28.87 -25.46
C LEU A 630 -27.63 29.61 -26.77
N PRO A 631 -27.78 28.89 -27.92
CA PRO A 631 -28.26 29.48 -29.12
C PRO A 631 -29.71 30.01 -28.97
N LYS A 632 -30.04 31.12 -29.61
CA LYS A 632 -31.45 31.60 -29.66
C LYS A 632 -32.36 30.60 -30.36
N SER A 633 -33.64 30.58 -29.97
CA SER A 633 -34.64 29.78 -30.68
C SER A 633 -34.66 30.12 -32.17
N GLY A 634 -34.64 29.10 -33.03
CA GLY A 634 -34.58 29.21 -34.49
C GLY A 634 -33.17 29.39 -35.08
N ALA A 635 -32.13 29.56 -34.27
CA ALA A 635 -30.73 29.59 -34.74
C ALA A 635 -30.22 28.22 -35.22
N ILE A 636 -30.81 27.14 -34.70
CA ILE A 636 -30.51 25.76 -35.07
C ILE A 636 -31.73 25.18 -35.78
N GLY A 637 -31.53 24.68 -37.02
CA GLY A 637 -32.57 24.02 -37.80
C GLY A 637 -32.90 22.59 -37.31
N ASN A 638 -34.05 22.06 -37.76
CA ASN A 638 -34.48 20.70 -37.37
C ASN A 638 -33.56 19.59 -37.89
N SER A 639 -32.87 19.84 -39.01
CA SER A 639 -31.87 18.92 -39.59
C SER A 639 -30.45 19.17 -39.08
N GLU A 640 -30.29 20.01 -38.09
CA GLU A 640 -29.01 20.42 -37.53
C GLU A 640 -28.83 19.95 -36.08
N CYS A 641 -27.62 19.80 -35.65
CA CYS A 641 -27.21 19.47 -34.27
C CYS A 641 -26.19 20.47 -33.78
N PHE A 642 -26.43 21.03 -32.60
CA PHE A 642 -25.46 21.90 -31.93
C PHE A 642 -24.45 21.08 -31.14
N VAL A 643 -23.15 21.31 -31.37
CA VAL A 643 -22.05 20.71 -30.63
C VAL A 643 -21.37 21.83 -29.82
N PRO A 644 -21.58 21.90 -28.52
CA PRO A 644 -21.06 22.99 -27.70
C PRO A 644 -19.52 22.95 -27.55
N ALA A 645 -18.94 24.12 -27.31
CA ALA A 645 -17.51 24.25 -27.03
C ALA A 645 -17.10 23.41 -25.83
N GLY A 646 -15.89 22.87 -25.86
CA GLY A 646 -15.37 22.13 -24.73
C GLY A 646 -14.29 21.11 -25.09
N TRP A 647 -13.69 20.54 -24.04
CA TRP A 647 -12.69 19.50 -24.13
C TRP A 647 -13.29 18.15 -24.53
N PHE A 648 -12.56 17.40 -25.34
CA PHE A 648 -12.82 16.00 -25.60
C PHE A 648 -11.52 15.19 -25.74
N TRP A 649 -11.61 13.90 -25.68
CA TRP A 649 -10.50 13.00 -25.93
C TRP A 649 -10.51 12.54 -27.39
N ALA A 650 -9.47 12.93 -28.15
CA ALA A 650 -9.24 12.49 -29.51
C ALA A 650 -8.27 11.30 -29.54
N GLY A 651 -8.44 10.41 -30.51
CA GLY A 651 -7.55 9.26 -30.70
C GLY A 651 -7.57 8.24 -29.54
N GLY A 652 -6.50 7.43 -29.44
CA GLY A 652 -6.22 6.52 -28.32
C GLY A 652 -7.00 5.21 -28.28
N ASP A 653 -7.78 4.87 -29.32
CA ASP A 653 -8.44 3.59 -29.46
C ASP A 653 -7.58 2.66 -30.33
N GLN A 654 -6.80 1.79 -29.70
CA GLN A 654 -5.82 0.94 -30.40
C GLN A 654 -6.44 -0.12 -31.33
N GLU A 655 -7.73 -0.43 -31.14
CA GLU A 655 -8.45 -1.35 -32.03
C GLU A 655 -9.09 -0.67 -33.23
N ALA A 656 -9.11 0.67 -33.26
CA ALA A 656 -9.59 1.42 -34.42
C ALA A 656 -8.57 1.38 -35.58
N ALA A 657 -9.06 1.57 -36.82
CA ALA A 657 -8.16 1.67 -37.95
C ALA A 657 -7.37 2.99 -37.92
N GLN A 658 -6.06 2.91 -37.92
CA GLN A 658 -5.11 4.04 -38.01
C GLN A 658 -5.43 5.23 -37.05
N PRO A 659 -5.70 5.00 -35.74
CA PRO A 659 -6.08 6.08 -34.84
C PRO A 659 -4.89 6.98 -34.52
N LEU A 660 -5.15 8.25 -34.23
CA LEU A 660 -4.16 9.13 -33.61
C LEU A 660 -3.85 8.66 -32.19
N SER A 661 -2.68 9.00 -31.65
CA SER A 661 -2.39 8.85 -30.24
C SER A 661 -3.38 9.67 -29.39
N ARG A 662 -3.65 9.22 -28.16
CA ARG A 662 -4.65 9.86 -27.28
C ARG A 662 -4.21 11.24 -26.87
N ARG A 663 -5.05 12.26 -27.16
CA ARG A 663 -4.80 13.65 -26.78
C ARG A 663 -6.10 14.34 -26.36
N ARG A 664 -6.02 15.18 -25.33
CA ARG A 664 -7.15 16.01 -24.93
C ARG A 664 -7.15 17.30 -25.74
N ILE A 665 -8.24 17.59 -26.46
CA ILE A 665 -8.34 18.70 -27.41
C ILE A 665 -9.53 19.57 -27.03
N TRP A 666 -9.37 20.89 -27.12
CA TRP A 666 -10.43 21.86 -27.03
C TRP A 666 -10.95 22.20 -28.43
N LEU A 667 -12.27 22.24 -28.62
CA LEU A 667 -12.89 22.76 -29.80
C LEU A 667 -13.96 23.78 -29.40
N ASP A 668 -14.05 24.86 -30.18
CA ASP A 668 -15.15 25.83 -30.09
C ASP A 668 -16.49 25.20 -30.53
N ASP A 669 -17.60 25.89 -30.28
CA ASP A 669 -18.91 25.41 -30.67
C ASP A 669 -19.12 25.48 -32.18
N PHE A 670 -19.92 24.57 -32.67
CA PHE A 670 -20.31 24.51 -34.06
C PHE A 670 -21.67 23.82 -34.23
N VAL A 671 -22.24 23.95 -35.43
CA VAL A 671 -23.47 23.29 -35.81
C VAL A 671 -23.14 22.30 -36.92
N MET A 672 -23.55 21.04 -36.79
CA MET A 672 -23.35 20.00 -37.79
C MET A 672 -24.70 19.53 -38.36
N GLN A 673 -24.73 19.19 -39.66
CA GLN A 673 -25.88 18.52 -40.25
C GLN A 673 -26.11 17.18 -39.55
N ARG A 674 -27.39 16.87 -39.22
CA ARG A 674 -27.78 15.66 -38.50
C ARG A 674 -27.45 14.39 -39.26
N HIS A 675 -27.57 14.43 -40.61
CA HIS A 675 -27.34 13.35 -41.53
C HIS A 675 -26.33 13.75 -42.60
N GLN A 676 -25.83 12.78 -43.33
CA GLN A 676 -25.09 12.98 -44.57
C GLN A 676 -25.97 13.64 -45.60
N VAL A 677 -25.36 14.37 -46.55
CA VAL A 677 -26.07 14.93 -47.70
C VAL A 677 -26.67 13.80 -48.54
N THR A 678 -27.96 13.88 -48.78
CA THR A 678 -28.72 12.85 -49.52
C THR A 678 -28.66 13.03 -51.06
N ASN A 679 -28.96 11.98 -51.79
CA ASN A 679 -29.11 12.06 -53.24
C ASN A 679 -30.16 13.11 -53.66
N HIS A 680 -31.24 13.26 -52.87
CA HIS A 680 -32.24 14.28 -53.10
C HIS A 680 -31.68 15.69 -53.03
N GLU A 681 -30.99 16.01 -51.97
CA GLU A 681 -30.37 17.33 -51.75
C GLU A 681 -29.27 17.59 -52.79
N TYR A 682 -28.53 16.58 -53.19
CA TYR A 682 -27.49 16.70 -54.20
C TYR A 682 -28.05 16.89 -55.60
N LEU A 683 -29.21 16.27 -55.96
CA LEU A 683 -29.92 16.53 -57.19
C LEU A 683 -30.42 17.97 -57.29
N GLN A 684 -30.87 18.57 -56.18
CA GLN A 684 -31.23 19.99 -56.14
C GLN A 684 -30.06 20.87 -56.53
N PHE A 685 -28.88 20.58 -56.04
CA PHE A 685 -27.63 21.28 -56.38
C PHE A 685 -27.32 21.15 -57.89
N LEU A 686 -27.29 19.92 -58.44
CA LEU A 686 -27.04 19.73 -59.88
C LEU A 686 -28.06 20.44 -60.79
N ASN A 687 -29.35 20.31 -60.48
CA ASN A 687 -30.39 20.93 -61.22
C ASN A 687 -30.40 22.46 -61.13
N SER A 688 -29.98 23.03 -60.01
CA SER A 688 -29.74 24.45 -59.83
C SER A 688 -28.64 24.98 -60.80
N LEU A 689 -27.56 24.20 -60.96
CA LEU A 689 -26.51 24.52 -61.96
C LEU A 689 -27.03 24.46 -63.37
N VAL A 690 -27.84 23.45 -63.74
CA VAL A 690 -28.46 23.36 -65.06
C VAL A 690 -29.34 24.56 -65.30
N GLN A 691 -30.22 24.89 -64.33
CA GLN A 691 -31.16 26.02 -64.46
C GLN A 691 -30.44 27.39 -64.60
N SER A 692 -29.24 27.51 -64.01
CA SER A 692 -28.43 28.73 -64.12
C SER A 692 -27.51 28.72 -65.36
N GLY A 693 -27.71 27.78 -66.31
CA GLY A 693 -26.95 27.69 -67.53
C GLY A 693 -25.53 27.13 -67.40
N GLN A 694 -25.19 26.52 -66.23
CA GLN A 694 -23.88 25.96 -65.92
C GLN A 694 -23.88 24.42 -66.07
N SER A 695 -24.42 23.91 -67.17
CA SER A 695 -24.56 22.47 -67.45
C SER A 695 -23.23 21.74 -67.47
N ASP A 696 -22.16 22.37 -67.94
CA ASP A 696 -20.77 21.76 -67.88
C ASP A 696 -20.26 21.53 -66.49
N LEU A 697 -20.54 22.44 -65.53
CA LEU A 697 -20.22 22.23 -64.12
C LEU A 697 -21.10 21.15 -63.51
N ALA A 698 -22.39 21.11 -63.83
CA ALA A 698 -23.26 20.04 -63.36
C ALA A 698 -22.73 18.67 -63.82
N CYS A 699 -22.30 18.55 -65.09
CA CYS A 699 -21.70 17.33 -65.63
C CYS A 699 -20.39 16.96 -64.94
N ARG A 700 -19.59 17.96 -64.50
CA ARG A 700 -18.34 17.74 -63.78
C ARG A 700 -18.60 17.19 -62.37
N TYR A 701 -19.66 17.66 -61.71
CA TYR A 701 -19.99 17.33 -60.33
C TYR A 701 -20.96 16.14 -60.16
N VAL A 702 -21.47 15.58 -61.26
CA VAL A 702 -22.33 14.39 -61.19
C VAL A 702 -21.56 13.21 -60.55
N PRO A 703 -22.18 12.47 -59.62
CA PRO A 703 -21.59 11.29 -59.04
C PRO A 703 -21.23 10.25 -60.11
N THR A 704 -19.95 9.96 -60.29
CA THR A 704 -19.43 9.01 -61.30
C THR A 704 -18.24 8.25 -60.79
N GLN A 705 -18.10 6.98 -61.14
CA GLN A 705 -16.91 6.21 -60.92
C GLN A 705 -15.84 6.62 -61.94
N ARG A 706 -14.74 7.21 -61.50
CA ARG A 706 -13.57 7.49 -62.37
C ARG A 706 -12.73 6.22 -62.46
N ASN A 707 -12.80 5.52 -63.58
CA ASN A 707 -11.86 4.43 -63.87
C ASN A 707 -10.61 5.04 -64.54
N SER A 708 -9.44 4.97 -63.89
CA SER A 708 -8.17 5.54 -64.35
C SER A 708 -7.63 4.90 -65.64
N GLN A 709 -8.23 3.83 -66.14
CA GLN A 709 -7.68 3.09 -67.29
C GLN A 709 -8.52 3.15 -68.57
N LEU A 710 -9.74 3.65 -68.61
CA LEU A 710 -10.59 3.54 -69.79
C LEU A 710 -11.34 4.80 -70.24
N GLY A 711 -11.13 5.97 -69.72
CA GLY A 711 -11.72 7.21 -70.30
C GLY A 711 -13.24 7.22 -70.46
N SER A 712 -13.96 6.18 -70.08
CA SER A 712 -15.39 6.07 -70.21
C SER A 712 -16.05 6.38 -68.89
N GLN A 713 -16.91 7.41 -68.86
CA GLN A 713 -17.84 7.65 -67.78
C GLN A 713 -18.82 6.47 -67.69
N SER A 714 -18.68 5.64 -66.67
CA SER A 714 -19.66 4.60 -66.39
C SER A 714 -20.89 5.26 -65.73
N SER A 715 -22.09 4.97 -66.23
CA SER A 715 -23.34 5.47 -65.71
C SER A 715 -23.48 5.06 -64.23
N THR A 716 -23.76 6.03 -63.43
CA THR A 716 -24.00 5.86 -62.00
C THR A 716 -25.41 6.32 -61.76
N GLY A 717 -26.14 5.74 -60.85
CA GLY A 717 -27.50 6.02 -60.46
C GLY A 717 -28.11 7.40 -60.69
N TYR A 718 -27.48 8.24 -61.56
CA TYR A 718 -27.92 9.55 -62.02
C TYR A 718 -28.09 9.59 -63.54
N GLY A 719 -29.31 9.84 -63.98
CA GLY A 719 -29.66 9.98 -65.39
C GLY A 719 -30.04 11.42 -65.70
N ILE A 720 -30.25 11.73 -66.99
CA ILE A 720 -30.78 13.05 -67.46
C ILE A 720 -32.15 12.79 -68.10
N ASN A 721 -33.19 13.52 -67.65
CA ASN A 721 -34.54 13.41 -68.16
C ASN A 721 -34.69 14.19 -69.46
N SER A 722 -35.92 14.14 -70.07
CA SER A 722 -36.25 14.83 -71.31
C SER A 722 -36.10 16.35 -71.29
N ASP A 723 -36.13 16.94 -70.08
CA ASP A 723 -36.01 18.39 -69.86
C ASP A 723 -34.57 18.82 -69.59
N GLY A 724 -33.60 17.88 -69.68
CA GLY A 724 -32.18 18.13 -69.45
C GLY A 724 -31.80 18.20 -68.00
N GLN A 725 -32.69 17.85 -67.08
CA GLN A 725 -32.42 17.84 -65.64
C GLN A 725 -31.92 16.45 -65.16
N TYR A 726 -31.11 16.42 -64.08
CA TYR A 726 -30.67 15.18 -63.49
C TYR A 726 -31.82 14.56 -62.69
N GLU A 727 -31.92 13.25 -62.77
CA GLU A 727 -32.83 12.40 -62.00
C GLU A 727 -32.11 11.12 -61.52
N LEU A 728 -32.67 10.44 -60.50
CA LEU A 728 -32.17 9.14 -60.10
C LEU A 728 -32.54 8.05 -61.09
N SER A 729 -31.58 7.22 -61.43
CA SER A 729 -31.70 6.10 -62.34
C SER A 729 -31.09 4.82 -61.75
N SER A 730 -31.19 3.72 -62.48
CA SER A 730 -30.55 2.50 -62.18
C SER A 730 -29.06 2.59 -62.47
N ASP A 731 -28.24 2.00 -61.59
CA ASP A 731 -26.81 1.82 -61.83
C ASP A 731 -26.53 0.67 -62.82
N LEU A 732 -25.27 0.39 -63.07
CA LEU A 732 -24.84 -0.69 -63.95
C LEU A 732 -25.24 -2.10 -63.50
N GLN A 733 -25.60 -2.25 -62.24
CA GLN A 733 -26.08 -3.51 -61.65
C GLN A 733 -27.62 -3.60 -61.67
N GLY A 734 -28.31 -2.55 -62.17
CA GLY A 734 -29.77 -2.48 -62.25
C GLY A 734 -30.40 -2.03 -60.93
N GLU A 735 -29.65 -1.57 -59.94
CA GLU A 735 -30.16 -1.08 -58.68
C GLU A 735 -30.57 0.39 -58.81
N VAL A 736 -31.83 0.71 -58.46
CA VAL A 736 -32.33 2.08 -58.48
C VAL A 736 -31.93 2.80 -57.23
N TRP A 737 -31.18 3.87 -57.40
CA TRP A 737 -30.73 4.68 -56.27
C TRP A 737 -31.89 5.41 -55.60
N GLN A 738 -31.87 5.41 -54.27
CA GLN A 738 -32.93 5.98 -53.44
C GLN A 738 -32.66 7.44 -53.11
N SER A 739 -33.72 8.23 -53.05
CA SER A 739 -33.66 9.68 -52.79
C SER A 739 -33.02 9.99 -51.46
N ASN A 740 -33.31 9.20 -50.42
CA ASN A 740 -32.84 9.40 -49.06
C ASN A 740 -31.53 8.66 -48.74
N TRP A 741 -30.93 7.99 -49.74
CA TRP A 741 -29.57 7.45 -49.55
C TRP A 741 -28.55 8.58 -49.52
N PRO A 742 -27.47 8.47 -48.77
CA PRO A 742 -26.38 9.46 -48.81
C PRO A 742 -25.76 9.48 -50.22
N VAL A 743 -25.39 10.67 -50.69
CA VAL A 743 -24.65 10.82 -51.95
C VAL A 743 -23.26 10.21 -51.81
N VAL A 744 -22.85 9.46 -52.82
CA VAL A 744 -21.52 8.80 -52.91
C VAL A 744 -20.94 9.00 -54.31
N LEU A 745 -19.73 8.48 -54.54
CA LEU A 745 -19.01 8.65 -55.82
C LEU A 745 -18.70 10.13 -56.14
N ILE A 746 -18.45 10.91 -55.12
CA ILE A 746 -18.03 12.30 -55.19
C ILE A 746 -16.59 12.44 -54.70
N ASP A 747 -15.90 13.45 -55.16
CA ASP A 747 -14.59 13.88 -54.71
C ASP A 747 -14.65 15.14 -53.84
N GLN A 748 -13.51 15.60 -53.31
CA GLN A 748 -13.46 16.79 -52.46
C GLN A 748 -13.97 18.05 -53.23
N GLU A 749 -13.68 18.19 -54.50
CA GLU A 749 -14.13 19.31 -55.33
C GLU A 749 -15.67 19.34 -55.40
N CYS A 750 -16.30 18.18 -55.59
CA CYS A 750 -17.76 18.04 -55.56
C CYS A 750 -18.38 18.49 -54.22
N ALA A 751 -17.80 18.03 -53.10
CA ALA A 751 -18.28 18.39 -51.75
C ALA A 751 -18.12 19.89 -51.47
N LEU A 752 -16.98 20.50 -51.86
CA LEU A 752 -16.75 21.95 -51.72
C LEU A 752 -17.66 22.80 -52.62
N ALA A 753 -17.90 22.34 -53.84
CA ALA A 753 -18.85 23.00 -54.76
C ALA A 753 -20.28 22.98 -54.21
N TYR A 754 -20.72 21.84 -53.65
CA TYR A 754 -22.01 21.73 -52.97
C TYR A 754 -22.06 22.66 -51.74
N ALA A 755 -21.03 22.70 -50.89
CA ALA A 755 -20.97 23.55 -49.71
C ALA A 755 -21.10 25.03 -50.10
N SER A 756 -20.41 25.45 -51.17
CA SER A 756 -20.49 26.81 -51.70
C SER A 756 -21.90 27.16 -52.22
N TRP A 757 -22.54 26.25 -52.95
CA TRP A 757 -23.91 26.39 -53.37
C TRP A 757 -24.88 26.48 -52.22
N PHE A 758 -24.76 25.55 -51.22
CA PHE A 758 -25.63 25.51 -50.03
C PHE A 758 -25.48 26.77 -49.19
N GLN A 759 -24.28 27.31 -49.09
CA GLN A 759 -24.00 28.63 -48.46
C GLN A 759 -24.77 29.74 -49.16
N SER A 760 -24.83 29.75 -50.50
CA SER A 760 -25.56 30.80 -51.27
C SER A 760 -27.06 30.75 -51.02
N GLN A 761 -27.62 29.58 -50.76
CA GLN A 761 -29.06 29.38 -50.47
C GLN A 761 -29.42 29.73 -49.04
N SER A 762 -28.52 29.43 -48.05
CA SER A 762 -28.80 29.57 -46.61
C SER A 762 -28.28 30.86 -45.99
N SER A 763 -27.47 31.65 -46.72
CA SER A 763 -26.75 32.82 -46.17
C SER A 763 -25.86 32.51 -44.98
N GLN A 764 -25.52 31.25 -44.76
CA GLN A 764 -24.70 30.75 -43.66
C GLN A 764 -23.41 30.17 -44.22
N LYS A 765 -22.27 30.32 -43.49
CA LYS A 765 -20.95 29.79 -43.92
C LYS A 765 -20.82 28.30 -43.63
N TRP A 766 -21.21 27.48 -44.59
CA TRP A 766 -21.10 26.05 -44.54
C TRP A 766 -19.76 25.55 -45.12
N ARG A 767 -19.17 24.55 -44.47
CA ARG A 767 -17.92 23.92 -44.87
C ARG A 767 -17.90 22.44 -44.50
N LEU A 768 -16.92 21.71 -44.99
CA LEU A 768 -16.61 20.38 -44.50
C LEU A 768 -16.12 20.44 -43.02
N PRO A 769 -16.44 19.44 -42.20
CA PRO A 769 -15.89 19.34 -40.85
C PRO A 769 -14.37 19.07 -40.89
N SER A 770 -13.62 19.56 -39.95
CA SER A 770 -12.32 18.98 -39.67
C SER A 770 -12.46 17.57 -39.09
N GLU A 771 -11.42 16.76 -39.16
CA GLU A 771 -11.45 15.42 -38.57
C GLU A 771 -11.72 15.43 -37.05
N LEU A 772 -11.29 16.46 -36.34
CA LEU A 772 -11.52 16.62 -34.90
C LEU A 772 -12.95 17.05 -34.57
N GLU A 773 -13.54 17.94 -35.35
CA GLU A 773 -14.94 18.31 -35.19
C GLU A 773 -15.85 17.11 -35.44
N TRP A 774 -15.53 16.29 -36.46
CA TRP A 774 -16.20 15.05 -36.72
C TRP A 774 -16.04 14.06 -35.56
N GLU A 775 -14.81 13.85 -35.03
CA GLU A 775 -14.55 12.90 -33.96
C GLU A 775 -15.23 13.31 -32.65
N LYS A 776 -15.21 14.61 -32.28
CA LYS A 776 -15.96 15.13 -31.14
C LYS A 776 -17.44 14.86 -31.27
N SER A 777 -17.99 15.09 -32.49
CA SER A 777 -19.41 14.87 -32.76
C SER A 777 -19.83 13.41 -32.60
N ALA A 778 -18.91 12.45 -32.88
CA ALA A 778 -19.14 11.03 -32.74
C ALA A 778 -18.95 10.54 -31.31
N ARG A 779 -17.82 10.90 -30.66
CA ARG A 779 -17.38 10.35 -29.38
C ARG A 779 -17.89 11.09 -28.15
N GLY A 780 -18.38 12.32 -28.31
CA GLY A 780 -18.65 13.16 -27.13
C GLY A 780 -17.37 13.52 -26.37
N VAL A 781 -17.47 13.54 -25.04
CA VAL A 781 -16.36 13.98 -24.15
C VAL A 781 -15.70 12.84 -23.36
N ASP A 782 -16.33 11.67 -23.32
CA ASP A 782 -15.96 10.53 -22.51
C ASP A 782 -15.19 9.42 -23.26
N ALA A 783 -14.73 9.74 -24.46
CA ALA A 783 -13.92 8.85 -25.32
C ALA A 783 -14.61 7.52 -25.70
N ARG A 784 -15.93 7.50 -25.79
CA ARG A 784 -16.67 6.28 -26.19
C ARG A 784 -16.21 5.73 -27.54
N LEU A 785 -16.28 4.41 -27.67
CA LEU A 785 -15.77 3.70 -28.84
C LEU A 785 -16.64 3.88 -30.07
N TYR A 786 -17.96 3.96 -29.88
CA TYR A 786 -18.97 4.14 -30.91
C TYR A 786 -19.87 5.33 -30.55
N PRO A 787 -20.61 5.91 -31.53
CA PRO A 787 -21.50 7.03 -31.24
C PRO A 787 -22.53 6.74 -30.13
N TRP A 788 -22.99 5.51 -30.02
CA TRP A 788 -23.98 5.05 -29.03
C TRP A 788 -23.38 4.58 -27.71
N GLY A 789 -22.05 4.40 -27.58
CA GLY A 789 -21.40 3.92 -26.37
C GLY A 789 -20.20 3.03 -26.62
N ASN A 790 -19.93 2.08 -25.71
CA ASN A 790 -18.72 1.25 -25.76
C ASN A 790 -18.98 -0.21 -26.20
N GLY A 791 -20.21 -0.63 -26.38
CA GLY A 791 -20.54 -1.98 -26.80
C GLY A 791 -20.87 -2.06 -28.29
N PHE A 792 -20.31 -3.07 -28.96
CA PHE A 792 -20.54 -3.33 -30.35
C PHE A 792 -21.77 -4.22 -30.59
N ASP A 793 -22.57 -3.87 -31.62
CA ASP A 793 -23.54 -4.75 -32.23
C ASP A 793 -23.78 -4.32 -33.70
N ALA A 794 -23.71 -5.28 -34.65
CA ALA A 794 -23.82 -5.02 -36.06
C ALA A 794 -25.19 -4.44 -36.46
N SER A 795 -26.24 -4.68 -35.69
CA SER A 795 -27.58 -4.14 -35.96
C SER A 795 -27.72 -2.66 -35.62
N TYR A 796 -26.73 -2.01 -35.01
CA TYR A 796 -26.80 -0.64 -34.55
C TYR A 796 -26.48 0.39 -35.64
N CYS A 797 -25.67 0.00 -36.65
CA CYS A 797 -25.29 0.86 -37.76
C CYS A 797 -25.31 0.09 -39.09
N CYS A 798 -25.31 0.79 -40.20
CA CYS A 798 -25.22 0.17 -41.52
C CYS A 798 -23.76 -0.21 -41.82
N MET A 799 -23.42 -1.50 -41.69
CA MET A 799 -22.11 -2.08 -41.96
C MET A 799 -22.24 -3.41 -42.75
N ARG A 800 -21.14 -4.03 -43.10
CA ARG A 800 -21.12 -5.26 -43.85
C ARG A 800 -22.00 -6.37 -43.25
N ASP A 801 -21.92 -6.53 -41.95
CA ASP A 801 -22.58 -7.63 -41.24
C ASP A 801 -24.02 -7.25 -40.78
N SER A 802 -24.53 -6.06 -41.18
CA SER A 802 -25.90 -5.60 -40.94
C SER A 802 -26.88 -6.05 -42.03
N HIS A 803 -26.40 -6.66 -43.10
CA HIS A 803 -27.20 -7.00 -44.29
C HIS A 803 -27.33 -8.50 -44.51
N ILE A 804 -28.49 -8.92 -45.01
CA ILE A 804 -28.67 -10.26 -45.57
C ILE A 804 -28.48 -10.11 -47.10
N GLY A 805 -27.38 -10.63 -47.63
CA GLY A 805 -27.04 -10.53 -49.05
C GLY A 805 -25.93 -9.50 -49.33
N SER A 806 -26.02 -8.79 -50.48
CA SER A 806 -25.01 -7.81 -50.84
C SER A 806 -25.15 -6.54 -49.99
N ALA A 807 -24.01 -6.09 -49.47
CA ALA A 807 -23.95 -4.83 -48.68
C ALA A 807 -24.24 -3.61 -49.54
N LYS A 808 -25.13 -2.75 -49.09
CA LYS A 808 -25.57 -1.53 -49.79
C LYS A 808 -25.82 -0.36 -48.81
N PRO A 809 -25.83 0.90 -49.30
CA PRO A 809 -26.23 2.03 -48.48
C PRO A 809 -27.65 1.88 -47.95
N ALA A 810 -27.93 2.45 -46.82
CA ALA A 810 -29.27 2.57 -46.24
C ALA A 810 -29.75 4.03 -46.26
N GLU A 811 -31.05 4.27 -46.11
CA GLU A 811 -31.56 5.61 -45.91
C GLU A 811 -30.92 6.27 -44.68
N VAL A 812 -30.68 7.59 -44.73
CA VAL A 812 -30.01 8.32 -43.64
C VAL A 812 -30.82 8.30 -42.33
N THR A 813 -32.08 7.89 -42.37
CA THR A 813 -32.96 7.72 -41.21
C THR A 813 -33.01 6.28 -40.67
N ASP A 814 -32.51 5.30 -41.41
CA ASP A 814 -32.40 3.93 -40.96
C ASP A 814 -31.37 3.85 -39.79
N PHE A 815 -31.32 2.79 -39.08
CA PHE A 815 -30.43 2.60 -37.95
C PHE A 815 -30.55 3.70 -36.86
N PRO A 816 -31.71 3.81 -36.19
CA PRO A 816 -31.99 4.87 -35.23
C PRO A 816 -31.06 4.86 -33.99
N ILE A 817 -30.29 3.78 -33.80
CA ILE A 817 -29.33 3.63 -32.68
C ILE A 817 -28.00 4.29 -33.03
N ASP A 818 -27.62 4.40 -34.30
CA ASP A 818 -26.42 5.13 -34.73
C ASP A 818 -26.65 6.65 -34.59
N VAL A 819 -26.64 7.07 -33.34
CA VAL A 819 -26.82 8.46 -32.91
C VAL A 819 -25.83 8.83 -31.80
N SER A 820 -25.17 9.96 -31.96
CA SER A 820 -24.24 10.47 -30.98
C SER A 820 -24.94 11.21 -29.83
N VAL A 821 -24.18 11.58 -28.81
CA VAL A 821 -24.67 12.38 -27.66
C VAL A 821 -25.27 13.72 -28.04
N TYR A 822 -24.87 14.28 -29.19
CA TYR A 822 -25.36 15.55 -29.70
C TYR A 822 -26.54 15.38 -30.67
N GLY A 823 -26.93 14.15 -30.99
CA GLY A 823 -28.03 13.84 -31.91
C GLY A 823 -27.61 13.70 -33.37
N VAL A 824 -26.34 13.72 -33.70
CA VAL A 824 -25.80 13.47 -35.04
C VAL A 824 -25.93 11.99 -35.37
N ARG A 825 -26.40 11.62 -36.53
CA ARG A 825 -26.70 10.24 -36.94
C ARG A 825 -25.80 9.76 -38.08
N GLY A 826 -25.65 8.41 -38.19
CA GLY A 826 -24.91 7.79 -39.28
C GLY A 826 -23.38 8.07 -39.16
N LEU A 827 -22.85 8.14 -37.96
CA LEU A 827 -21.42 8.34 -37.76
C LEU A 827 -20.66 7.01 -37.57
N GLY A 828 -21.34 5.94 -37.17
CA GLY A 828 -20.76 4.61 -37.09
C GLY A 828 -20.67 3.89 -38.42
N GLY A 829 -21.69 4.07 -39.29
CA GLY A 829 -21.79 3.30 -40.54
C GLY A 829 -22.36 4.06 -41.70
N ASN A 830 -22.95 3.32 -42.63
CA ASN A 830 -23.53 3.76 -43.90
C ASN A 830 -22.49 4.21 -44.93
N ILE A 831 -21.94 5.39 -44.80
CA ILE A 831 -20.86 5.91 -45.63
C ILE A 831 -19.84 6.66 -44.77
N ARG A 832 -18.59 6.73 -45.25
CA ARG A 832 -17.55 7.57 -44.67
C ARG A 832 -17.78 9.03 -45.01
N ASP A 833 -17.61 9.89 -44.03
CA ASP A 833 -17.68 11.34 -44.22
C ASP A 833 -16.31 11.90 -44.63
N LEU A 834 -16.27 12.60 -45.74
CA LEU A 834 -15.14 13.40 -46.20
C LEU A 834 -14.95 14.60 -45.25
N THR A 835 -13.70 14.82 -44.81
CA THR A 835 -13.37 15.97 -43.97
C THR A 835 -12.54 17.01 -44.73
N GLY A 836 -12.40 18.19 -44.14
CA GLY A 836 -11.52 19.25 -44.67
C GLY A 836 -10.06 19.10 -44.22
N SER A 837 -9.73 18.07 -43.45
CA SER A 837 -8.40 17.87 -42.90
C SER A 837 -7.52 17.04 -43.85
N LYS A 838 -6.25 17.38 -43.90
CA LYS A 838 -5.22 16.56 -44.51
C LYS A 838 -4.76 15.46 -43.60
N TRP A 839 -4.25 14.39 -44.19
CA TRP A 839 -3.73 13.26 -43.43
C TRP A 839 -2.42 13.59 -42.74
N ARG A 840 -2.27 13.07 -41.50
CA ARG A 840 -1.01 12.96 -40.74
C ARG A 840 -0.98 11.61 -40.03
N ASP A 841 0.18 11.01 -39.89
CA ASP A 841 0.31 9.72 -39.19
C ASP A 841 0.08 9.85 -37.68
N ASP A 842 0.52 10.95 -37.06
CA ASP A 842 0.22 11.33 -35.67
C ASP A 842 0.28 12.87 -35.51
N TRP A 843 0.04 13.38 -34.29
CA TRP A 843 -0.13 14.82 -33.98
C TRP A 843 0.99 15.73 -34.46
N ASP A 844 2.23 15.26 -34.31
CA ASP A 844 3.42 16.04 -34.60
C ASP A 844 4.05 15.69 -35.96
N GLU A 845 3.37 14.85 -36.77
CA GLU A 845 3.81 14.47 -38.12
C GLU A 845 3.34 15.50 -39.14
N PRO A 846 4.13 15.67 -40.26
CA PRO A 846 3.73 16.54 -41.34
C PRO A 846 2.47 16.03 -42.05
N GLU A 847 1.66 16.95 -42.54
CA GLU A 847 0.49 16.62 -43.36
C GLU A 847 0.97 16.20 -44.77
N ASP A 848 0.33 15.17 -45.31
CA ASP A 848 0.51 14.78 -46.71
C ASP A 848 -0.55 15.39 -47.62
N GLU A 849 -0.58 15.04 -48.93
CA GLU A 849 -1.54 15.57 -49.87
C GLU A 849 -2.89 14.88 -49.84
N THR A 850 -3.02 13.78 -49.10
CA THR A 850 -4.29 13.03 -48.98
C THR A 850 -5.23 13.67 -47.98
N VAL A 851 -6.53 13.41 -48.15
CA VAL A 851 -7.57 13.93 -47.28
C VAL A 851 -8.11 12.83 -46.36
N VAL A 852 -8.52 13.23 -45.15
CA VAL A 852 -9.03 12.33 -44.12
C VAL A 852 -10.50 12.04 -44.36
N TYR A 853 -10.85 10.75 -44.28
CA TYR A 853 -12.22 10.25 -44.20
C TYR A 853 -12.48 9.66 -42.81
N ARG A 854 -13.67 9.89 -42.29
CA ARG A 854 -14.09 9.46 -40.96
C ARG A 854 -15.35 8.61 -41.00
N GLY A 855 -15.49 7.72 -40.01
CA GLY A 855 -16.59 6.78 -39.85
C GLY A 855 -16.43 5.51 -40.66
N GLY A 856 -17.34 4.56 -40.43
CA GLY A 856 -17.41 3.32 -41.19
C GLY A 856 -18.31 3.41 -42.45
N SER A 857 -18.51 2.29 -43.14
CA SER A 857 -19.46 2.23 -44.25
C SER A 857 -20.17 0.88 -44.35
N PHE A 858 -21.18 0.80 -45.19
CA PHE A 858 -22.03 -0.37 -45.36
C PHE A 858 -21.29 -1.68 -45.73
N PHE A 859 -20.05 -1.65 -46.17
CA PHE A 859 -19.26 -2.84 -46.44
C PHE A 859 -17.96 -3.01 -45.61
N PHE A 860 -17.74 -2.17 -44.63
CA PHE A 860 -16.61 -2.27 -43.70
C PHE A 860 -16.94 -3.10 -42.45
N VAL A 861 -15.89 -3.50 -41.72
CA VAL A 861 -15.96 -4.33 -40.50
C VAL A 861 -15.96 -3.50 -39.23
N GLU A 862 -16.09 -4.13 -38.07
CA GLU A 862 -16.15 -3.48 -36.75
C GLU A 862 -15.00 -2.50 -36.50
N GLN A 863 -13.79 -2.84 -36.85
CA GLN A 863 -12.61 -2.00 -36.67
C GLN A 863 -12.76 -0.62 -37.34
N ASP A 864 -13.41 -0.59 -38.49
CA ASP A 864 -13.56 0.64 -39.28
C ASP A 864 -14.70 1.55 -38.80
N ILE A 865 -15.70 0.99 -38.10
CA ILE A 865 -16.85 1.76 -37.61
C ILE A 865 -16.62 2.44 -36.26
N ARG A 866 -15.47 2.18 -35.63
CA ARG A 866 -15.11 2.81 -34.37
C ARG A 866 -14.91 4.31 -34.57
N SER A 867 -15.37 5.12 -33.61
CA SER A 867 -15.36 6.59 -33.74
C SER A 867 -13.97 7.21 -33.90
N ALA A 868 -12.92 6.51 -33.49
CA ALA A 868 -11.53 6.93 -33.67
C ALA A 868 -10.90 6.46 -34.99
N SER A 869 -11.62 5.63 -35.79
CA SER A 869 -11.10 5.12 -37.05
C SER A 869 -10.89 6.24 -38.04
N ARG A 870 -9.79 6.18 -38.74
CA ARG A 870 -9.35 7.12 -39.77
C ARG A 870 -8.98 6.39 -41.06
N ASN A 871 -9.10 7.07 -42.14
CA ASN A 871 -8.61 6.61 -43.42
C ASN A 871 -8.30 7.82 -44.29
N SER A 872 -7.46 7.65 -45.29
CA SER A 872 -7.13 8.71 -46.24
C SER A 872 -7.12 8.22 -47.67
N ASP A 873 -7.33 9.15 -48.58
CA ASP A 873 -7.22 8.91 -50.00
C ASP A 873 -6.90 10.22 -50.74
N HIS A 874 -6.55 10.12 -52.02
CA HIS A 874 -6.30 11.28 -52.85
C HIS A 874 -7.60 12.12 -53.00
N PRO A 875 -7.54 13.47 -52.90
CA PRO A 875 -8.72 14.33 -52.89
C PRO A 875 -9.63 14.20 -54.16
N ASN A 876 -9.06 13.70 -55.26
CA ASN A 876 -9.76 13.50 -56.52
C ASN A 876 -10.38 12.10 -56.68
N ASN A 877 -10.19 11.19 -55.75
CA ASN A 877 -10.74 9.84 -55.81
C ASN A 877 -12.22 9.85 -55.44
N ARG A 878 -13.01 9.06 -56.17
CA ARG A 878 -14.45 8.88 -56.00
C ARG A 878 -14.73 7.43 -55.64
N HIS A 879 -15.34 7.21 -54.49
CA HIS A 879 -15.57 5.87 -53.97
C HIS A 879 -17.03 5.66 -53.57
N LYS A 880 -17.55 4.42 -53.76
CA LYS A 880 -18.94 4.04 -53.39
C LYS A 880 -19.26 4.20 -51.90
N SER A 881 -18.26 4.27 -51.01
CA SER A 881 -18.41 4.36 -49.57
C SER A 881 -18.13 5.73 -49.01
N ILE A 882 -17.86 6.75 -49.86
CA ILE A 882 -17.47 8.08 -49.43
C ILE A 882 -18.51 9.07 -49.86
N GLY A 883 -19.05 9.82 -48.90
CA GLY A 883 -19.88 10.99 -49.07
C GLY A 883 -19.45 12.08 -48.08
N PHE A 884 -20.37 12.93 -47.66
CA PHE A 884 -20.01 14.04 -46.76
C PHE A 884 -21.23 14.62 -46.01
N ARG A 885 -20.96 15.38 -45.01
CA ARG A 885 -21.87 16.28 -44.31
C ARG A 885 -21.22 17.61 -44.08
N LEU A 886 -21.98 18.64 -43.78
CA LEU A 886 -21.49 20.01 -43.61
C LEU A 886 -21.60 20.45 -42.14
N ILE A 887 -20.75 21.39 -41.79
CA ILE A 887 -20.79 22.14 -40.53
C ILE A 887 -20.77 23.65 -40.79
N ARG A 888 -21.20 24.40 -39.80
CA ARG A 888 -21.07 25.86 -39.73
C ARG A 888 -20.73 26.33 -38.33
N SER A 889 -20.17 27.52 -38.19
CA SER A 889 -20.12 28.23 -36.91
C SER A 889 -21.52 28.70 -36.50
N LEU A 890 -21.71 28.99 -35.23
CA LEU A 890 -22.97 29.44 -34.66
C LEU A 890 -23.28 30.88 -35.12
#